data_4bdfa693e41883c584b2f78ca077fb0e
#
_entry.id   4bdfa693e41883c584b2f78ca077fb0e
#
_cell.length_a   1.000
_cell.length_b   1.000
_cell.length_c   1.000
_cell.angle_alpha   90.00
_cell.angle_beta   90.00
_cell.angle_gamma   90.00
#
_symmetry.space_group_name_H-M   'P 1'
#
loop_
_entity.id
_entity.type
_entity.pdbx_description
1 polymer ?
#
loop_
_entity_poly.entity_id
_entity_poly.type
_entity_poly.pdbx_seq_one_letter_code
_entity_poly.pdbx_strand_id
1 'polypeptide(L)'
;MSISAYTVVFSPMIPWVAIAALTLVGALILALGAWRRGRGLVWRGVAIAMLLAILANPALVREQRIPQRDVAVVILDESPSQEIGNRSAASAEALKSVTAALANDHDLDVRVVRAGKPTPGAGDDGTRLFTALNSALADVPRQRIAGVMMITDGEVHDVPAGDVKAAAAQLGAPLHVLLSGHPGEGDRRLVVKEAPSFGLVGKTVPLTVRVEDLPEQKDVVQGDAKLTWRKDGGDSHIALIPVGRDVPLSIPIDHGGPNVVELAVEPGPRELTLVNNRAAVVVNGVRDRLKVLLVSGEPHPGERVWRNILKSDPSVDLVHFTILRPPEKQDGTPIRELSLIAFPIRELFDVKLGEFDLIIFDRYSRRGVIPQGYLENVVNYVRNGGAFLEATGPSFGTPMSLFRTPLGEILPTEPTGNVDEEGFKPELTGDGWRHPVTADLPDAGKPGGEPSWGRWFRQVNAHVHHGTTLMTGDHGEPLLVLDRIGKGRVAQLLSDQMWLWARGFEGGGPQAELLRRLAYWLMKEPDLEENDLRATIDGDHLLVTRQSLEPDDKPVTVTAPDGTTSSLKLAPQDGGRSTGTLTVTQMGLYRVSDGTRTALAAAGPLNPIEFSDVRATQDKLAPVVTASGGGVFWIADGIPEIRRVASGRATAGNGWMGLRENDDYTIAGFNETPLLPGIAALLLAIGALIAAWRREGR
;
A
#
# COMPACT_ATOMS: atom_id res chain seq x y z
N MET A 1 1.07 -24.79 50.94
CA MET A 1 0.21 -25.38 52.02
C MET A 1 -1.22 -25.35 51.51
N SER A 2 -1.79 -26.50 51.08
CA SER A 2 -3.15 -26.54 50.56
C SER A 2 -4.16 -26.32 51.65
N ILE A 3 -4.85 -25.21 51.69
CA ILE A 3 -6.02 -24.96 52.52
C ILE A 3 -7.14 -25.85 51.97
N SER A 4 -7.35 -27.01 52.58
CA SER A 4 -8.46 -27.90 52.24
C SER A 4 -9.74 -27.28 52.78
N ALA A 5 -10.56 -26.71 51.92
CA ALA A 5 -11.88 -26.29 52.27
C ALA A 5 -12.74 -27.55 52.46
N TYR A 6 -13.18 -27.73 53.69
CA TYR A 6 -14.13 -28.80 54.05
C TYR A 6 -15.53 -28.21 54.05
N THR A 7 -16.41 -28.74 53.23
CA THR A 7 -17.82 -28.39 53.21
C THR A 7 -18.65 -29.58 53.64
N VAL A 8 -19.66 -29.36 54.56
CA VAL A 8 -20.60 -30.37 54.86
C VAL A 8 -21.76 -30.35 53.90
N VAL A 9 -21.86 -31.42 53.10
CA VAL A 9 -22.93 -31.60 52.11
C VAL A 9 -23.86 -32.73 52.59
N PHE A 10 -25.15 -32.56 52.45
CA PHE A 10 -26.12 -33.61 52.72
C PHE A 10 -26.44 -34.36 51.42
N SER A 11 -26.17 -35.67 51.39
CA SER A 11 -26.50 -36.57 50.26
C SER A 11 -27.65 -37.52 50.70
N PRO A 12 -28.87 -37.03 50.72
CA PRO A 12 -29.98 -37.77 51.34
C PRO A 12 -30.26 -39.06 50.59
N MET A 13 -30.41 -40.19 51.32
CA MET A 13 -30.71 -41.52 50.78
C MET A 13 -32.11 -41.60 50.17
N ILE A 14 -33.02 -40.72 50.59
CA ILE A 14 -34.39 -40.59 50.08
C ILE A 14 -34.72 -39.12 49.84
N PRO A 15 -35.68 -38.76 48.97
CA PRO A 15 -36.07 -37.39 48.73
C PRO A 15 -36.38 -36.62 50.01
N TRP A 16 -35.97 -35.35 50.08
CA TRP A 16 -36.17 -34.45 51.24
C TRP A 16 -37.63 -34.38 51.71
N VAL A 17 -38.60 -34.50 50.79
CA VAL A 17 -40.02 -34.55 51.08
C VAL A 17 -40.37 -35.78 51.97
N ALA A 18 -39.73 -36.91 51.69
CA ALA A 18 -39.90 -38.13 52.45
C ALA A 18 -39.27 -38.02 53.87
N ILE A 19 -38.08 -37.41 53.99
CA ILE A 19 -37.40 -37.09 55.21
C ILE A 19 -38.27 -36.13 56.05
N ALA A 20 -38.83 -35.09 55.44
CA ALA A 20 -39.75 -34.16 56.10
C ALA A 20 -41.04 -34.87 56.64
N ALA A 21 -41.63 -35.76 55.83
CA ALA A 21 -42.79 -36.57 56.24
C ALA A 21 -42.44 -37.47 57.39
N LEU A 22 -41.29 -38.19 57.40
CA LEU A 22 -40.82 -39.00 58.51
C LEU A 22 -40.51 -38.17 59.75
N THR A 23 -40.00 -36.98 59.60
CA THR A 23 -39.78 -36.04 60.70
C THR A 23 -41.10 -35.66 61.38
N LEU A 24 -42.12 -35.37 60.60
CA LEU A 24 -43.44 -35.01 61.04
C LEU A 24 -44.11 -36.19 61.78
N VAL A 25 -44.01 -37.42 61.25
CA VAL A 25 -44.46 -38.64 61.86
C VAL A 25 -43.71 -38.90 63.19
N GLY A 26 -42.37 -38.74 63.12
CA GLY A 26 -41.53 -38.87 64.32
C GLY A 26 -41.91 -37.88 65.43
N ALA A 27 -42.15 -36.64 65.07
CA ALA A 27 -42.62 -35.60 66.00
C ALA A 27 -44.00 -35.91 66.59
N LEU A 28 -44.90 -36.44 65.76
CA LEU A 28 -46.22 -36.84 66.19
C LEU A 28 -46.15 -38.01 67.23
N ILE A 29 -45.26 -38.98 66.92
CA ILE A 29 -45.06 -40.14 67.90
C ILE A 29 -44.49 -39.63 69.22
N LEU A 30 -43.55 -38.70 69.20
CA LEU A 30 -42.95 -38.08 70.36
C LEU A 30 -43.99 -37.24 71.14
N ALA A 31 -44.81 -36.46 70.44
CA ALA A 31 -45.90 -35.70 71.09
C ALA A 31 -46.95 -36.56 71.76
N LEU A 32 -47.39 -37.64 71.09
CA LEU A 32 -48.30 -38.61 71.65
C LEU A 32 -47.69 -39.33 72.87
N GLY A 33 -46.39 -39.66 72.80
CA GLY A 33 -45.64 -40.24 73.91
C GLY A 33 -45.53 -39.30 75.12
N ALA A 34 -45.31 -38.00 74.85
CA ALA A 34 -45.30 -36.95 75.88
C ALA A 34 -46.67 -36.75 76.54
N TRP A 35 -47.75 -36.74 75.76
CA TRP A 35 -49.14 -36.64 76.29
C TRP A 35 -49.50 -37.80 77.19
N ARG A 36 -49.02 -39.02 76.87
CA ARG A 36 -49.24 -40.20 77.70
C ARG A 36 -48.26 -40.36 78.88
N ARG A 37 -47.39 -39.36 79.14
CA ARG A 37 -46.33 -39.34 80.15
C ARG A 37 -45.42 -40.58 80.11
N GLY A 38 -45.15 -41.10 78.91
CA GLY A 38 -44.32 -42.29 78.70
C GLY A 38 -42.86 -42.09 79.15
N ARG A 39 -42.37 -43.06 79.99
CA ARG A 39 -40.99 -43.10 80.45
C ARG A 39 -40.10 -43.55 79.23
N GLY A 40 -38.98 -42.90 78.94
CA GLY A 40 -38.08 -43.25 77.77
C GLY A 40 -38.18 -42.36 76.58
N LEU A 41 -39.00 -41.29 76.60
CA LEU A 41 -39.26 -40.38 75.50
C LEU A 41 -37.98 -39.75 74.91
N VAL A 42 -37.02 -39.40 75.77
CA VAL A 42 -35.73 -38.82 75.34
C VAL A 42 -34.95 -39.79 74.44
N TRP A 43 -34.90 -41.08 74.84
CA TRP A 43 -34.20 -42.11 74.09
C TRP A 43 -34.86 -42.44 72.73
N ARG A 44 -36.20 -42.37 72.67
CA ARG A 44 -36.95 -42.48 71.41
C ARG A 44 -36.65 -41.28 70.49
N GLY A 45 -36.61 -40.09 71.07
CA GLY A 45 -36.23 -38.88 70.33
C GLY A 45 -34.83 -38.97 69.75
N VAL A 46 -33.85 -39.45 70.51
CA VAL A 46 -32.48 -39.69 70.07
C VAL A 46 -32.46 -40.75 68.96
N ALA A 47 -33.20 -41.83 69.05
CA ALA A 47 -33.25 -42.85 68.00
C ALA A 47 -33.87 -42.31 66.71
N ILE A 48 -34.95 -41.53 66.76
CA ILE A 48 -35.57 -40.89 65.59
C ILE A 48 -34.63 -39.87 65.00
N ALA A 49 -34.00 -39.02 65.81
CA ALA A 49 -33.03 -38.02 65.31
C ALA A 49 -31.87 -38.69 64.65
N MET A 50 -31.37 -39.79 65.21
CA MET A 50 -30.28 -40.56 64.63
C MET A 50 -30.66 -41.19 63.28
N LEU A 51 -31.86 -41.74 63.19
CA LEU A 51 -32.37 -42.32 61.94
C LEU A 51 -32.53 -41.22 60.81
N LEU A 52 -33.07 -40.08 61.22
CA LEU A 52 -33.18 -38.95 60.28
C LEU A 52 -31.82 -38.42 59.86
N ALA A 53 -30.83 -38.38 60.75
CA ALA A 53 -29.49 -38.01 60.47
C ALA A 53 -28.82 -39.01 59.50
N ILE A 54 -29.08 -40.33 59.65
CA ILE A 54 -28.61 -41.35 58.72
C ILE A 54 -29.25 -41.16 57.36
N LEU A 55 -30.53 -40.88 57.26
CA LEU A 55 -31.25 -40.68 56.01
C LEU A 55 -30.82 -39.40 55.33
N ALA A 56 -30.47 -38.35 56.09
CA ALA A 56 -29.91 -37.10 55.54
C ALA A 56 -28.46 -37.24 55.10
N ASN A 57 -27.74 -38.29 55.57
CA ASN A 57 -26.38 -38.67 55.14
C ASN A 57 -25.44 -37.47 55.08
N PRO A 58 -25.12 -36.78 56.20
CA PRO A 58 -24.14 -35.70 56.16
C PRO A 58 -22.75 -36.25 55.83
N ALA A 59 -22.11 -35.70 54.74
CA ALA A 59 -20.79 -36.08 54.36
C ALA A 59 -19.87 -34.84 54.37
N LEU A 60 -18.62 -35.04 54.71
CA LEU A 60 -17.57 -34.06 54.61
C LEU A 60 -16.97 -34.20 53.21
N VAL A 61 -17.13 -33.17 52.38
CA VAL A 61 -16.58 -33.12 51.05
C VAL A 61 -15.27 -32.38 51.10
N ARG A 62 -14.22 -33.02 50.58
CA ARG A 62 -12.90 -32.44 50.37
C ARG A 62 -12.64 -32.33 48.88
N GLU A 63 -12.46 -31.10 48.38
CA GLU A 63 -12.05 -30.85 46.98
C GLU A 63 -10.61 -31.31 46.75
N GLN A 64 -10.40 -32.10 45.70
CA GLN A 64 -9.08 -32.35 45.19
C GLN A 64 -8.71 -31.25 44.19
N ARG A 65 -7.88 -30.31 44.63
CA ARG A 65 -7.44 -29.18 43.83
C ARG A 65 -6.10 -29.49 43.19
N ILE A 66 -6.04 -29.34 41.86
CA ILE A 66 -4.79 -29.38 41.10
C ILE A 66 -4.41 -27.94 40.81
N PRO A 67 -3.28 -27.44 41.33
CA PRO A 67 -2.79 -26.11 41.04
C PRO A 67 -2.55 -25.96 39.54
N GLN A 68 -2.95 -24.83 38.98
CA GLN A 68 -2.65 -24.45 37.60
C GLN A 68 -1.48 -23.48 37.59
N ARG A 69 -0.60 -23.62 36.60
CA ARG A 69 0.52 -22.69 36.44
C ARG A 69 -0.01 -21.33 35.98
N ASP A 70 0.50 -20.29 36.56
CA ASP A 70 0.30 -18.92 36.08
C ASP A 70 0.98 -18.69 34.72
N VAL A 71 0.48 -17.74 33.96
CA VAL A 71 1.02 -17.42 32.62
C VAL A 71 1.67 -16.04 32.66
N ALA A 72 2.94 -15.97 32.29
CA ALA A 72 3.65 -14.72 32.00
C ALA A 72 3.89 -14.58 30.52
N VAL A 73 3.57 -13.43 29.95
CA VAL A 73 3.79 -13.14 28.54
C VAL A 73 4.92 -12.14 28.41
N VAL A 74 5.91 -12.48 27.60
CA VAL A 74 7.02 -11.59 27.24
C VAL A 74 6.90 -11.26 25.75
N ILE A 75 6.69 -9.99 25.43
CA ILE A 75 6.60 -9.52 24.05
C ILE A 75 7.88 -8.82 23.70
N LEU A 76 8.55 -9.30 22.64
CA LEU A 76 9.71 -8.66 22.04
C LEU A 76 9.26 -7.90 20.79
N ASP A 77 9.57 -6.63 20.77
CA ASP A 77 9.40 -5.78 19.61
C ASP A 77 10.56 -6.01 18.64
N GLU A 78 10.24 -6.43 17.40
CA GLU A 78 11.19 -6.62 16.29
C GLU A 78 10.87 -5.65 15.13
N SER A 79 10.27 -4.50 15.43
CA SER A 79 10.01 -3.45 14.45
C SER A 79 11.30 -2.83 13.92
N PRO A 80 11.27 -2.20 12.74
CA PRO A 80 12.43 -1.55 12.15
C PRO A 80 13.04 -0.45 13.04
N SER A 81 12.28 0.19 13.90
CA SER A 81 12.79 1.17 14.88
C SER A 81 13.76 0.57 15.89
N GLN A 82 13.69 -0.75 16.13
CA GLN A 82 14.62 -1.48 16.99
C GLN A 82 16.01 -1.70 16.35
N GLU A 83 16.14 -1.49 15.04
CA GLU A 83 17.46 -1.56 14.35
C GLU A 83 18.29 -0.29 14.56
N ILE A 84 17.72 0.76 15.16
CA ILE A 84 18.41 2.02 15.41
C ILE A 84 19.43 1.85 16.54
N GLY A 85 20.68 2.19 16.24
CA GLY A 85 21.78 2.11 17.22
C GLY A 85 22.00 0.71 17.76
N ASN A 86 21.95 0.54 19.10
CA ASN A 86 22.18 -0.74 19.79
C ASN A 86 20.89 -1.37 20.38
N ARG A 87 19.71 -0.86 20.00
CA ARG A 87 18.41 -1.27 20.61
C ARG A 87 18.15 -2.76 20.43
N SER A 88 18.36 -3.30 19.23
CA SER A 88 18.14 -4.72 18.92
C SER A 88 18.98 -5.63 19.82
N ALA A 89 20.27 -5.34 19.98
CA ALA A 89 21.16 -6.12 20.85
C ALA A 89 20.76 -5.99 22.32
N ALA A 90 20.44 -4.79 22.78
CA ALA A 90 19.98 -4.55 24.15
C ALA A 90 18.66 -5.27 24.46
N SER A 91 17.70 -5.24 23.53
CA SER A 91 16.41 -5.95 23.65
C SER A 91 16.59 -7.47 23.68
N ALA A 92 17.51 -8.01 22.86
CA ALA A 92 17.80 -9.43 22.85
C ALA A 92 18.46 -9.90 24.17
N GLU A 93 19.38 -9.12 24.73
CA GLU A 93 20.00 -9.43 26.02
C GLU A 93 18.99 -9.28 27.19
N ALA A 94 18.11 -8.26 27.11
CA ALA A 94 17.01 -8.11 28.07
C ALA A 94 16.07 -9.30 28.04
N LEU A 95 15.65 -9.76 26.84
CA LEU A 95 14.83 -10.95 26.68
C LEU A 95 15.51 -12.18 27.30
N LYS A 96 16.79 -12.38 27.02
CA LYS A 96 17.57 -13.51 27.55
C LYS A 96 17.62 -13.47 29.09
N SER A 97 17.88 -12.31 29.67
CA SER A 97 17.93 -12.11 31.13
C SER A 97 16.57 -12.33 31.80
N VAL A 98 15.50 -11.78 31.21
CA VAL A 98 14.12 -11.94 31.68
C VAL A 98 13.70 -13.42 31.61
N THR A 99 13.91 -14.08 30.48
CA THR A 99 13.53 -15.49 30.32
C THR A 99 14.33 -16.41 31.23
N ALA A 100 15.62 -16.14 31.45
CA ALA A 100 16.44 -16.89 32.40
C ALA A 100 15.96 -16.73 33.85
N ALA A 101 15.57 -15.52 34.25
CA ALA A 101 14.99 -15.27 35.55
C ALA A 101 13.66 -16.00 35.76
N LEU A 102 12.79 -16.00 34.75
CA LEU A 102 11.48 -16.66 34.79
C LEU A 102 11.57 -18.20 34.73
N ALA A 103 12.59 -18.75 34.07
CA ALA A 103 12.75 -20.20 33.95
C ALA A 103 13.01 -20.90 35.30
N ASN A 104 13.43 -20.17 36.33
CA ASN A 104 13.64 -20.69 37.68
C ASN A 104 12.33 -20.89 38.46
N ASP A 105 11.22 -20.36 38.00
CA ASP A 105 9.91 -20.49 38.61
C ASP A 105 9.09 -21.62 37.96
N HIS A 106 8.94 -22.75 38.70
CA HIS A 106 8.26 -23.93 38.19
C HIS A 106 6.73 -23.77 38.11
N ASP A 107 6.17 -22.77 38.79
CA ASP A 107 4.74 -22.51 38.84
C ASP A 107 4.31 -21.49 37.77
N LEU A 108 5.24 -21.12 36.86
CA LEU A 108 5.02 -20.18 35.79
C LEU A 108 5.13 -20.84 34.41
N ASP A 109 4.18 -20.55 33.56
CA ASP A 109 4.21 -20.84 32.10
C ASP A 109 4.62 -19.56 31.36
N VAL A 110 5.79 -19.55 30.71
CA VAL A 110 6.35 -18.37 30.07
C VAL A 110 6.10 -18.43 28.57
N ARG A 111 5.36 -17.46 28.03
CA ARG A 111 5.10 -17.31 26.60
C ARG A 111 5.91 -16.15 26.03
N VAL A 112 6.81 -16.42 25.11
CA VAL A 112 7.56 -15.41 24.41
C VAL A 112 6.93 -15.17 23.03
N VAL A 113 6.56 -13.92 22.75
CA VAL A 113 5.93 -13.49 21.51
C VAL A 113 6.84 -12.46 20.84
N ARG A 114 7.12 -12.65 19.57
CA ARG A 114 7.88 -11.70 18.74
C ARG A 114 6.89 -10.98 17.83
N ALA A 115 6.92 -9.66 17.83
CA ALA A 115 5.98 -8.83 17.10
C ALA A 115 6.66 -7.62 16.47
N GLY A 116 5.97 -6.92 15.58
CA GLY A 116 6.49 -5.70 14.96
C GLY A 116 7.29 -5.92 13.67
N LYS A 117 7.62 -7.17 13.32
CA LYS A 117 8.35 -7.43 12.08
C LYS A 117 7.49 -7.08 10.86
N PRO A 118 7.98 -6.21 9.95
CA PRO A 118 7.21 -5.83 8.77
C PRO A 118 7.00 -7.02 7.84
N THR A 119 5.81 -7.14 7.29
CA THR A 119 5.47 -8.15 6.27
C THR A 119 5.38 -7.45 4.92
N PRO A 120 6.13 -7.87 3.89
CA PRO A 120 6.02 -7.32 2.55
C PRO A 120 4.55 -7.35 2.05
N GLY A 121 4.06 -6.25 1.52
CA GLY A 121 2.67 -6.13 1.04
C GLY A 121 1.61 -5.85 2.12
N ALA A 122 1.97 -5.82 3.39
CA ALA A 122 1.09 -5.33 4.45
C ALA A 122 0.98 -3.79 4.41
N GLY A 123 -0.14 -3.25 4.89
CA GLY A 123 -0.33 -1.81 5.05
C GLY A 123 0.65 -1.20 6.07
N ASP A 124 0.68 0.14 6.12
CA ASP A 124 1.49 0.89 7.08
C ASP A 124 0.73 1.07 8.39
N ASP A 125 0.70 0.01 9.18
CA ASP A 125 -0.01 0.02 10.47
C ASP A 125 0.92 0.37 11.66
N GLY A 126 2.22 0.53 11.43
CA GLY A 126 3.24 0.71 12.47
C GLY A 126 3.38 -0.49 13.41
N THR A 127 4.03 -0.30 14.55
CA THR A 127 4.23 -1.35 15.56
C THR A 127 2.96 -1.68 16.34
N ARG A 128 2.50 -2.96 16.31
CA ARG A 128 1.23 -3.44 16.87
C ARG A 128 1.43 -4.50 17.96
N LEU A 129 1.86 -4.08 19.15
CA LEU A 129 2.15 -4.99 20.26
C LEU A 129 0.91 -5.44 21.01
N PHE A 130 -0.14 -4.61 21.12
CA PHE A 130 -1.39 -5.01 21.78
C PHE A 130 -2.18 -6.04 20.97
N THR A 131 -2.12 -5.97 19.65
CA THR A 131 -2.69 -7.00 18.78
C THR A 131 -2.00 -8.35 19.01
N ALA A 132 -0.67 -8.36 19.08
CA ALA A 132 0.12 -9.55 19.37
C ALA A 132 -0.17 -10.10 20.79
N LEU A 133 -0.27 -9.20 21.78
CA LEU A 133 -0.65 -9.54 23.14
C LEU A 133 -2.03 -10.24 23.20
N ASN A 134 -3.03 -9.64 22.57
CA ASN A 134 -4.39 -10.19 22.55
C ASN A 134 -4.43 -11.58 21.91
N SER A 135 -3.66 -11.77 20.83
CA SER A 135 -3.53 -13.08 20.17
C SER A 135 -2.87 -14.12 21.08
N ALA A 136 -1.82 -13.72 21.81
CA ALA A 136 -1.09 -14.60 22.73
C ALA A 136 -1.92 -15.01 23.97
N LEU A 137 -2.89 -14.19 24.33
CA LEU A 137 -3.77 -14.41 25.49
C LEU A 137 -5.13 -15.01 25.13
N ALA A 138 -5.41 -15.25 23.86
CA ALA A 138 -6.75 -15.68 23.39
C ALA A 138 -7.23 -17.00 24.01
N ASP A 139 -6.31 -17.90 24.35
CA ASP A 139 -6.56 -19.21 24.97
C ASP A 139 -6.31 -19.23 26.49
N VAL A 140 -5.91 -18.10 27.09
CA VAL A 140 -5.54 -18.02 28.51
C VAL A 140 -6.68 -17.42 29.33
N PRO A 141 -7.18 -18.16 30.37
CA PRO A 141 -8.09 -17.59 31.33
C PRO A 141 -7.43 -16.39 32.06
N ARG A 142 -8.14 -15.27 32.16
CA ARG A 142 -7.60 -14.04 32.78
C ARG A 142 -7.08 -14.24 34.20
N GLN A 143 -7.70 -15.15 34.97
CA GLN A 143 -7.31 -15.50 36.34
C GLN A 143 -5.92 -16.12 36.42
N ARG A 144 -5.39 -16.65 35.31
CA ARG A 144 -4.07 -17.27 35.22
C ARG A 144 -2.97 -16.33 34.75
N ILE A 145 -3.30 -15.11 34.34
CA ILE A 145 -2.30 -14.17 33.85
C ILE A 145 -1.55 -13.54 35.02
N ALA A 146 -0.29 -13.90 35.18
CA ALA A 146 0.58 -13.36 36.23
C ALA A 146 1.03 -11.93 35.91
N GLY A 147 1.31 -11.65 34.65
CA GLY A 147 1.75 -10.36 34.17
C GLY A 147 2.22 -10.41 32.73
N VAL A 148 2.37 -9.22 32.14
CA VAL A 148 2.88 -9.02 30.79
C VAL A 148 4.12 -8.14 30.85
N MET A 149 5.15 -8.48 30.10
CA MET A 149 6.36 -7.69 29.92
C MET A 149 6.51 -7.36 28.44
N MET A 150 6.62 -6.09 28.08
CA MET A 150 6.91 -5.63 26.73
C MET A 150 8.32 -5.06 26.69
N ILE A 151 9.13 -5.52 25.73
CA ILE A 151 10.47 -5.00 25.43
C ILE A 151 10.35 -4.23 24.12
N THR A 152 10.39 -2.90 24.16
CA THR A 152 10.09 -2.00 23.03
C THR A 152 10.76 -0.65 23.25
N ASP A 153 10.83 0.23 22.23
CA ASP A 153 11.19 1.64 22.38
C ASP A 153 10.00 2.51 22.87
N GLY A 154 8.81 1.94 22.95
CA GLY A 154 7.61 2.61 23.44
C GLY A 154 6.76 3.31 22.38
N GLU A 155 7.23 3.37 21.13
CA GLU A 155 6.50 3.93 20.00
C GLU A 155 5.50 2.90 19.43
N VAL A 156 4.49 2.54 20.23
CA VAL A 156 3.45 1.55 19.88
C VAL A 156 2.25 2.26 19.26
N HIS A 157 1.76 1.74 18.13
CA HIS A 157 0.71 2.38 17.33
C HIS A 157 -0.70 1.82 17.58
N ASP A 158 -0.83 0.66 18.22
CA ASP A 158 -2.10 0.03 18.57
C ASP A 158 -2.42 0.08 20.07
N VAL A 159 -1.90 1.10 20.77
CA VAL A 159 -2.28 1.33 22.17
C VAL A 159 -3.79 1.57 22.24
N PRO A 160 -4.53 0.90 23.15
CA PRO A 160 -5.96 1.07 23.27
C PRO A 160 -6.36 2.53 23.45
N ALA A 161 -7.12 3.06 22.47
CA ALA A 161 -7.66 4.41 22.52
C ALA A 161 -8.92 4.44 23.42
N GLY A 162 -9.07 5.48 24.25
CA GLY A 162 -10.26 5.69 25.07
C GLY A 162 -10.03 5.43 26.56
N ASP A 163 -10.90 4.63 27.20
CA ASP A 163 -10.80 4.39 28.65
C ASP A 163 -9.64 3.44 28.99
N VAL A 164 -8.51 4.03 29.34
CA VAL A 164 -7.27 3.33 29.73
C VAL A 164 -7.51 2.38 30.92
N LYS A 165 -8.42 2.75 31.85
CA LYS A 165 -8.76 1.90 32.99
C LYS A 165 -9.54 0.67 32.55
N ALA A 166 -10.44 0.82 31.56
CA ALA A 166 -11.15 -0.31 31.00
C ALA A 166 -10.20 -1.26 30.27
N ALA A 167 -9.23 -0.74 29.51
CA ALA A 167 -8.20 -1.55 28.85
C ALA A 167 -7.32 -2.32 29.86
N ALA A 168 -6.87 -1.66 30.92
CA ALA A 168 -6.12 -2.31 32.00
C ALA A 168 -6.94 -3.36 32.75
N ALA A 169 -8.23 -3.08 33.03
CA ALA A 169 -9.13 -4.04 33.63
C ALA A 169 -9.42 -5.25 32.72
N GLN A 170 -9.45 -5.00 31.38
CA GLN A 170 -9.60 -6.08 30.42
C GLN A 170 -8.37 -7.00 30.39
N LEU A 171 -7.18 -6.47 30.57
CA LEU A 171 -5.95 -7.26 30.69
C LEU A 171 -5.97 -8.10 31.99
N GLY A 172 -6.43 -7.52 33.10
CA GLY A 172 -6.55 -8.18 34.38
C GLY A 172 -5.22 -8.48 35.09
N ALA A 173 -4.10 -8.07 34.57
CA ALA A 173 -2.75 -8.35 35.04
C ALA A 173 -1.85 -7.11 34.92
N PRO A 174 -0.72 -7.00 35.65
CA PRO A 174 0.22 -5.91 35.51
C PRO A 174 0.92 -5.97 34.14
N LEU A 175 1.04 -4.82 33.49
CA LEU A 175 1.83 -4.61 32.28
C LEU A 175 3.11 -3.88 32.64
N HIS A 176 4.25 -4.52 32.46
CA HIS A 176 5.59 -3.93 32.62
C HIS A 176 6.18 -3.63 31.26
N VAL A 177 6.90 -2.52 31.15
CA VAL A 177 7.59 -2.13 29.92
C VAL A 177 9.07 -1.94 30.19
N LEU A 178 9.88 -2.60 29.39
CA LEU A 178 11.34 -2.45 29.32
C LEU A 178 11.65 -1.64 28.07
N LEU A 179 12.04 -0.37 28.26
CA LEU A 179 12.31 0.54 27.15
C LEU A 179 13.74 0.34 26.63
N SER A 180 13.84 0.03 25.33
CA SER A 180 15.09 0.08 24.58
C SER A 180 15.41 1.55 24.21
N GLY A 181 16.70 1.91 24.14
CA GLY A 181 17.12 3.30 23.91
C GLY A 181 17.37 4.06 25.21
N HIS A 182 17.42 5.39 25.12
CA HIS A 182 17.80 6.26 26.22
C HIS A 182 16.79 7.39 26.45
N PRO A 183 16.59 7.84 27.71
CA PRO A 183 15.75 9.00 27.97
C PRO A 183 16.33 10.28 27.36
N GLY A 184 15.47 11.10 26.74
CA GLY A 184 15.87 12.38 26.17
C GLY A 184 16.60 12.31 24.83
N GLU A 185 16.44 11.22 24.09
CA GLU A 185 16.89 11.14 22.70
C GLU A 185 16.37 12.29 21.88
N GLY A 186 17.17 12.74 20.92
CA GLY A 186 16.77 13.79 19.97
C GLY A 186 16.91 13.28 18.55
N ASP A 187 16.13 13.88 17.65
CA ASP A 187 16.12 13.46 16.24
C ASP A 187 15.61 14.60 15.36
N ARG A 188 16.09 14.68 14.11
CA ARG A 188 15.52 15.56 13.09
C ARG A 188 14.66 14.73 12.17
N ARG A 189 13.48 15.26 11.81
CA ARG A 189 12.61 14.60 10.83
C ARG A 189 12.06 15.55 9.81
N LEU A 190 11.76 15.05 8.63
CA LEU A 190 11.06 15.74 7.56
C LEU A 190 9.59 15.28 7.51
N VAL A 191 8.68 16.20 7.70
CA VAL A 191 7.23 15.92 7.67
C VAL A 191 6.61 16.56 6.45
N VAL A 192 5.93 15.77 5.62
CA VAL A 192 5.07 16.27 4.55
C VAL A 192 3.69 16.55 5.14
N LYS A 193 3.33 17.84 5.26
CA LYS A 193 2.05 18.27 5.84
C LYS A 193 0.92 18.18 4.86
N GLU A 194 1.17 18.65 3.62
CA GLU A 194 0.17 18.65 2.56
C GLU A 194 0.85 18.28 1.24
N ALA A 195 0.28 17.35 0.52
CA ALA A 195 0.70 16.94 -0.80
C ALA A 195 -0.54 16.72 -1.67
N PRO A 196 -0.65 17.41 -2.84
CA PRO A 196 -1.74 17.16 -3.76
C PRO A 196 -1.57 15.78 -4.42
N SER A 197 -2.65 15.03 -4.54
CA SER A 197 -2.63 13.73 -5.20
C SER A 197 -2.53 13.83 -6.73
N PHE A 198 -2.85 15.00 -7.30
CA PHE A 198 -2.76 15.26 -8.75
C PHE A 198 -2.37 16.71 -9.03
N GLY A 199 -1.82 16.95 -10.22
CA GLY A 199 -1.49 18.26 -10.74
C GLY A 199 -1.62 18.32 -12.26
N LEU A 200 -1.89 19.51 -12.81
CA LEU A 200 -1.96 19.70 -14.26
C LEU A 200 -0.54 19.76 -14.84
N VAL A 201 -0.30 19.01 -15.91
CA VAL A 201 0.96 19.04 -16.65
C VAL A 201 1.23 20.45 -17.16
N GLY A 202 2.48 20.91 -17.00
CA GLY A 202 2.90 22.28 -17.34
C GLY A 202 2.57 23.33 -16.26
N LYS A 203 1.97 22.91 -15.12
CA LYS A 203 1.71 23.78 -13.96
C LYS A 203 2.56 23.34 -12.77
N THR A 204 2.66 24.23 -11.78
CA THR A 204 3.28 23.91 -10.49
C THR A 204 2.21 23.57 -9.45
N VAL A 205 2.53 22.65 -8.54
CA VAL A 205 1.69 22.31 -7.39
C VAL A 205 2.41 22.68 -6.08
N PRO A 206 1.68 23.14 -5.05
CA PRO A 206 2.28 23.41 -3.75
C PRO A 206 2.42 22.07 -2.98
N LEU A 207 3.61 21.82 -2.45
CA LEU A 207 3.93 20.75 -1.53
C LEU A 207 4.36 21.37 -0.20
N THR A 208 3.56 21.23 0.86
CA THR A 208 3.88 21.84 2.16
C THR A 208 4.70 20.85 3.01
N VAL A 209 5.89 21.28 3.40
CA VAL A 209 6.81 20.49 4.23
C VAL A 209 7.17 21.22 5.52
N ARG A 210 7.53 20.46 6.54
CA ARG A 210 8.09 20.96 7.81
C ARG A 210 9.30 20.13 8.21
N VAL A 211 10.37 20.79 8.61
CA VAL A 211 11.52 20.16 9.27
C VAL A 211 11.35 20.35 10.78
N GLU A 212 11.44 19.28 11.53
CA GLU A 212 11.26 19.30 12.98
C GLU A 212 12.50 18.72 13.67
N ASP A 213 13.05 19.45 14.65
CA ASP A 213 14.07 18.93 15.58
C ASP A 213 13.39 18.55 16.90
N LEU A 214 13.41 17.27 17.23
CA LEU A 214 12.74 16.73 18.41
C LEU A 214 13.72 16.50 19.56
N PRO A 215 13.30 16.67 20.84
CA PRO A 215 12.07 17.33 21.27
C PRO A 215 12.04 18.81 20.88
N GLU A 216 10.86 19.31 20.53
CA GLU A 216 10.70 20.74 20.20
C GLU A 216 11.17 21.64 21.35
N GLN A 217 12.10 22.52 21.04
CA GLN A 217 12.55 23.56 21.97
C GLN A 217 11.73 24.84 21.71
N LYS A 218 10.71 25.10 22.52
CA LYS A 218 9.77 26.20 22.32
C LYS A 218 10.39 27.61 22.39
N ASP A 219 11.53 27.75 23.03
CA ASP A 219 12.16 29.08 23.32
C ASP A 219 13.47 29.32 22.55
N VAL A 220 13.87 28.43 21.66
CA VAL A 220 15.09 28.56 20.86
C VAL A 220 14.72 28.84 19.40
N VAL A 221 15.24 29.95 18.85
CA VAL A 221 15.18 30.20 17.41
C VAL A 221 16.03 29.14 16.74
N GLN A 222 15.34 28.12 16.17
CA GLN A 222 15.98 27.09 15.40
C GLN A 222 16.44 27.69 14.07
N GLY A 223 17.65 27.36 13.64
CA GLY A 223 18.21 27.84 12.37
C GLY A 223 17.49 27.25 11.15
N ASP A 224 18.00 27.59 9.98
CA ASP A 224 17.53 26.99 8.73
C ASP A 224 18.21 25.64 8.51
N ALA A 225 17.47 24.68 7.98
CA ALA A 225 17.98 23.40 7.53
C ALA A 225 18.01 23.34 6.00
N LYS A 226 19.03 22.70 5.44
CA LYS A 226 19.15 22.50 4.00
C LYS A 226 18.29 21.32 3.56
N LEU A 227 17.25 21.63 2.81
CA LEU A 227 16.41 20.63 2.13
C LEU A 227 16.88 20.48 0.68
N THR A 228 17.08 19.27 0.24
CA THR A 228 17.31 18.90 -1.15
C THR A 228 16.10 18.15 -1.67
N TRP A 229 15.59 18.56 -2.83
CA TRP A 229 14.53 17.82 -3.48
C TRP A 229 14.85 17.56 -4.96
N ARG A 230 14.34 16.46 -5.50
CA ARG A 230 14.43 16.11 -6.90
C ARG A 230 13.15 15.42 -7.35
N LYS A 231 12.88 15.51 -8.64
CA LYS A 231 11.72 14.90 -9.26
C LYS A 231 12.19 13.83 -10.25
N ASP A 232 11.56 12.65 -10.21
CA ASP A 232 11.77 11.52 -11.12
C ASP A 232 13.25 11.13 -11.29
N GLY A 233 14.03 11.30 -10.21
CA GLY A 233 15.47 11.03 -10.21
C GLY A 233 16.33 12.04 -10.98
N GLY A 234 15.74 13.15 -11.46
CA GLY A 234 16.41 14.23 -12.20
C GLY A 234 17.29 15.13 -11.32
N ASP A 235 17.45 16.38 -11.75
CA ASP A 235 18.31 17.37 -11.08
C ASP A 235 17.89 17.68 -9.66
N SER A 236 18.88 17.92 -8.81
CA SER A 236 18.67 18.27 -7.41
C SER A 236 18.48 19.78 -7.23
N HIS A 237 17.44 20.16 -6.52
CA HIS A 237 17.13 21.51 -6.10
C HIS A 237 17.35 21.65 -4.60
N ILE A 238 17.87 22.80 -4.18
CA ILE A 238 18.18 23.10 -2.77
C ILE A 238 17.29 24.24 -2.30
N ALA A 239 16.70 24.09 -1.12
CA ALA A 239 15.96 25.12 -0.41
C ALA A 239 16.44 25.20 1.04
N LEU A 240 16.49 26.39 1.60
CA LEU A 240 16.70 26.60 3.03
C LEU A 240 15.33 26.68 3.72
N ILE A 241 15.09 25.81 4.67
CA ILE A 241 13.81 25.66 5.36
C ILE A 241 14.00 26.03 6.84
N PRO A 242 13.28 27.02 7.36
CA PRO A 242 13.30 27.31 8.79
C PRO A 242 12.70 26.12 9.56
N VAL A 243 13.47 25.63 10.53
CA VAL A 243 13.05 24.49 11.36
C VAL A 243 11.83 24.87 12.20
N GLY A 244 10.86 23.97 12.31
CA GLY A 244 9.62 24.16 13.07
C GLY A 244 8.52 24.94 12.34
N ARG A 245 8.69 25.32 11.05
CA ARG A 245 7.69 26.06 10.27
C ARG A 245 7.25 25.30 9.03
N ASP A 246 5.98 25.50 8.65
CA ASP A 246 5.45 24.98 7.39
C ASP A 246 5.93 25.85 6.22
N VAL A 247 6.51 25.21 5.22
CA VAL A 247 7.03 25.87 4.02
C VAL A 247 6.45 25.23 2.77
N PRO A 248 5.76 26.02 1.91
CA PRO A 248 5.30 25.51 0.63
C PRO A 248 6.44 25.50 -0.39
N LEU A 249 6.66 24.34 -1.01
CA LEU A 249 7.54 24.16 -2.16
C LEU A 249 6.70 24.14 -3.43
N SER A 250 7.14 24.83 -4.49
CA SER A 250 6.48 24.81 -5.79
C SER A 250 7.11 23.74 -6.68
N ILE A 251 6.39 22.65 -6.89
CA ILE A 251 6.86 21.49 -7.67
C ILE A 251 6.27 21.54 -9.07
N PRO A 252 7.06 21.62 -10.15
CA PRO A 252 6.57 21.58 -11.53
C PRO A 252 6.14 20.15 -11.89
N ILE A 253 5.00 20.02 -12.56
CA ILE A 253 4.51 18.76 -13.12
C ILE A 253 4.81 18.76 -14.62
N ASP A 254 5.77 17.96 -15.06
CA ASP A 254 6.28 18.03 -16.44
C ASP A 254 5.65 16.99 -17.36
N HIS A 255 5.11 15.89 -16.80
CA HIS A 255 4.52 14.81 -17.59
C HIS A 255 3.26 14.23 -16.97
N GLY A 256 2.45 13.56 -17.77
CA GLY A 256 1.32 12.77 -17.34
C GLY A 256 1.74 11.53 -16.54
N GLY A 257 0.83 11.01 -15.72
CA GLY A 257 1.11 9.88 -14.85
C GLY A 257 1.86 10.25 -13.57
N PRO A 258 2.46 9.29 -12.86
CA PRO A 258 3.10 9.51 -11.57
C PRO A 258 4.39 10.34 -11.69
N ASN A 259 4.44 11.49 -11.03
CA ASN A 259 5.64 12.29 -10.81
C ASN A 259 6.10 12.03 -9.37
N VAL A 260 7.28 11.45 -9.20
CA VAL A 260 7.84 11.10 -7.88
C VAL A 260 8.75 12.22 -7.41
N VAL A 261 8.39 12.86 -6.30
CA VAL A 261 9.18 13.92 -5.65
C VAL A 261 9.91 13.31 -4.46
N GLU A 262 11.21 13.24 -4.54
CA GLU A 262 12.09 12.83 -3.45
C GLU A 262 12.57 14.08 -2.69
N LEU A 263 12.49 14.03 -1.37
CA LEU A 263 12.89 15.08 -0.44
C LEU A 263 13.90 14.52 0.54
N ALA A 264 14.93 15.29 0.87
CA ALA A 264 15.91 14.92 1.88
C ALA A 264 16.40 16.17 2.61
N VAL A 265 16.38 16.15 3.94
CA VAL A 265 16.94 17.20 4.78
C VAL A 265 18.30 16.77 5.33
N GLU A 266 19.20 17.71 5.54
CA GLU A 266 20.49 17.47 6.19
C GLU A 266 20.31 16.99 7.65
N PRO A 267 21.23 16.15 8.17
CA PRO A 267 21.17 15.66 9.55
C PRO A 267 21.08 16.79 10.58
N GLY A 268 20.32 16.54 11.65
CA GLY A 268 20.21 17.42 12.79
C GLY A 268 21.38 17.30 13.77
N PRO A 269 21.44 18.17 14.79
CA PRO A 269 22.53 18.14 15.80
C PRO A 269 22.49 16.90 16.70
N ARG A 270 21.32 16.26 16.82
CA ARG A 270 21.10 15.01 17.60
C ARG A 270 20.32 14.05 16.72
N GLU A 271 21.02 13.29 15.90
CA GLU A 271 20.44 12.43 14.88
C GLU A 271 20.47 10.97 15.33
N LEU A 272 19.31 10.32 15.34
CA LEU A 272 19.19 8.89 15.59
C LEU A 272 19.22 8.09 14.29
N THR A 273 18.56 8.60 13.25
CA THR A 273 18.50 7.93 11.95
C THR A 273 18.32 8.92 10.82
N LEU A 274 18.84 8.58 9.64
CA LEU A 274 18.63 9.37 8.42
C LEU A 274 17.38 8.92 7.62
N VAL A 275 16.67 7.91 8.10
CA VAL A 275 15.52 7.34 7.37
C VAL A 275 14.38 8.35 7.31
N ASN A 276 14.03 9.00 8.42
CA ASN A 276 12.96 9.98 8.51
C ASN A 276 13.38 11.41 8.13
N ASN A 277 14.66 11.60 7.75
CA ASN A 277 15.14 12.81 7.07
C ASN A 277 14.79 12.80 5.58
N ARG A 278 14.21 11.74 5.09
CA ARG A 278 13.79 11.57 3.70
C ARG A 278 12.30 11.34 3.63
N ALA A 279 11.70 11.90 2.59
CA ALA A 279 10.31 11.64 2.25
C ALA A 279 10.18 11.52 0.74
N ALA A 280 9.18 10.78 0.29
CA ALA A 280 8.82 10.76 -1.10
C ALA A 280 7.31 10.99 -1.26
N VAL A 281 6.93 11.68 -2.33
CA VAL A 281 5.55 12.01 -2.65
C VAL A 281 5.31 11.69 -4.11
N VAL A 282 4.19 11.05 -4.41
CA VAL A 282 3.76 10.83 -5.79
C VAL A 282 2.62 11.78 -6.11
N VAL A 283 2.83 12.62 -7.12
CA VAL A 283 1.80 13.52 -7.65
C VAL A 283 1.42 13.05 -9.06
N ASN A 284 0.16 12.74 -9.27
CA ASN A 284 -0.30 12.25 -10.57
C ASN A 284 -0.49 13.42 -11.54
N GLY A 285 0.34 13.48 -12.58
CA GLY A 285 0.23 14.47 -13.64
C GLY A 285 -1.00 14.18 -14.50
N VAL A 286 -1.93 15.12 -14.54
CA VAL A 286 -3.12 15.05 -15.37
C VAL A 286 -2.95 16.05 -16.50
N ARG A 287 -3.07 15.59 -17.74
CA ARG A 287 -3.08 16.50 -18.89
C ARG A 287 -4.46 17.12 -19.05
N ASP A 288 -4.47 18.36 -19.45
CA ASP A 288 -5.67 18.98 -20.01
C ASP A 288 -6.02 18.30 -21.34
N ARG A 289 -7.19 18.57 -21.90
CA ARG A 289 -7.56 18.02 -23.21
C ARG A 289 -6.54 18.40 -24.26
N LEU A 290 -6.09 17.40 -25.03
CA LEU A 290 -5.13 17.57 -26.11
C LEU A 290 -5.82 18.29 -27.26
N LYS A 291 -5.34 19.47 -27.65
CA LYS A 291 -5.90 20.28 -28.72
C LYS A 291 -5.30 19.89 -30.07
N VAL A 292 -6.13 19.38 -30.96
CA VAL A 292 -5.72 18.94 -32.30
C VAL A 292 -6.34 19.82 -33.36
N LEU A 293 -5.51 20.36 -34.24
CA LEU A 293 -5.96 21.08 -35.46
C LEU A 293 -5.85 20.15 -36.68
N LEU A 294 -7.00 19.77 -37.24
CA LEU A 294 -7.09 18.99 -38.46
C LEU A 294 -7.46 19.92 -39.66
N VAL A 295 -6.61 19.99 -40.66
CA VAL A 295 -6.84 20.75 -41.87
C VAL A 295 -6.85 19.80 -43.06
N SER A 296 -8.04 19.54 -43.62
CA SER A 296 -8.19 18.74 -44.82
C SER A 296 -8.18 19.63 -46.05
N GLY A 297 -7.22 19.38 -46.98
CA GLY A 297 -6.99 20.17 -48.17
C GLY A 297 -8.08 20.03 -49.25
N GLU A 298 -8.78 18.89 -49.24
CA GLU A 298 -9.90 18.62 -50.13
C GLU A 298 -10.80 17.52 -49.54
N PRO A 299 -12.11 17.53 -49.79
CA PRO A 299 -13.00 16.51 -49.29
C PRO A 299 -12.68 15.11 -49.85
N HIS A 300 -12.46 14.15 -48.97
CA HIS A 300 -12.23 12.74 -49.35
C HIS A 300 -12.69 11.80 -48.22
N PRO A 301 -12.81 10.48 -48.45
CA PRO A 301 -13.27 9.54 -47.42
C PRO A 301 -12.40 9.48 -46.18
N GLY A 302 -11.09 9.69 -46.27
CA GLY A 302 -10.13 9.68 -45.18
C GLY A 302 -10.35 10.79 -44.14
N GLU A 303 -10.77 11.96 -44.58
CA GLU A 303 -11.12 13.10 -43.70
C GLU A 303 -12.09 12.70 -42.61
N ARG A 304 -13.16 11.95 -42.94
CA ARG A 304 -14.15 11.48 -41.99
C ARG A 304 -13.56 10.50 -40.97
N VAL A 305 -12.59 9.72 -41.39
CA VAL A 305 -11.93 8.75 -40.56
C VAL A 305 -11.09 9.46 -39.50
N TRP A 306 -10.27 10.41 -39.89
CA TRP A 306 -9.52 11.27 -38.96
C TRP A 306 -10.42 11.94 -37.96
N ARG A 307 -11.44 12.65 -38.46
CA ARG A 307 -12.41 13.37 -37.61
C ARG A 307 -13.09 12.43 -36.60
N ASN A 308 -13.56 11.28 -37.06
CA ASN A 308 -14.31 10.37 -36.21
C ASN A 308 -13.43 9.79 -35.08
N ILE A 309 -12.21 9.40 -35.38
CA ILE A 309 -11.28 8.87 -34.37
C ILE A 309 -10.92 9.94 -33.34
N LEU A 310 -10.47 11.11 -33.79
CA LEU A 310 -10.08 12.19 -32.89
C LEU A 310 -11.27 12.73 -32.07
N LYS A 311 -12.47 12.78 -32.64
CA LYS A 311 -13.66 13.24 -31.93
C LYS A 311 -14.25 12.21 -30.97
N SER A 312 -14.00 10.91 -31.21
CA SER A 312 -14.48 9.85 -30.31
C SER A 312 -13.62 9.74 -29.05
N ASP A 313 -12.47 10.35 -29.02
CA ASP A 313 -11.56 10.35 -27.88
C ASP A 313 -11.92 11.50 -26.93
N PRO A 314 -12.36 11.21 -25.68
CA PRO A 314 -12.77 12.23 -24.73
C PRO A 314 -11.61 13.12 -24.25
N SER A 315 -10.34 12.68 -24.44
CA SER A 315 -9.16 13.43 -24.09
C SER A 315 -8.70 14.39 -25.19
N VAL A 316 -9.33 14.36 -26.36
CA VAL A 316 -9.02 15.22 -27.51
C VAL A 316 -10.06 16.32 -27.69
N ASP A 317 -9.58 17.56 -27.86
CA ASP A 317 -10.36 18.72 -28.31
C ASP A 317 -10.00 19.02 -29.77
N LEU A 318 -10.90 18.66 -30.68
CA LEU A 318 -10.66 18.71 -32.13
C LEU A 318 -11.20 20.00 -32.74
N VAL A 319 -10.31 20.77 -33.37
CA VAL A 319 -10.64 21.85 -34.29
C VAL A 319 -10.43 21.35 -35.73
N HIS A 320 -11.47 21.27 -36.53
CA HIS A 320 -11.42 20.69 -37.86
C HIS A 320 -11.90 21.67 -38.90
N PHE A 321 -11.10 21.84 -39.95
CA PHE A 321 -11.44 22.62 -41.15
C PHE A 321 -11.21 21.82 -42.41
N THR A 322 -12.17 21.85 -43.35
CA THR A 322 -12.03 21.30 -44.70
C THR A 322 -12.04 22.42 -45.69
N ILE A 323 -11.07 22.45 -46.64
CA ILE A 323 -11.02 23.44 -47.71
C ILE A 323 -11.95 22.96 -48.84
N LEU A 324 -13.17 23.48 -48.84
CA LEU A 324 -14.21 23.08 -49.79
C LEU A 324 -13.99 23.76 -51.16
N ARG A 325 -13.37 24.94 -51.19
CA ARG A 325 -13.20 25.73 -52.41
C ARG A 325 -11.78 26.28 -52.51
N PRO A 326 -10.95 25.71 -53.39
CA PRO A 326 -9.66 26.30 -53.65
C PRO A 326 -9.80 27.68 -54.35
N PRO A 327 -8.86 28.63 -54.12
CA PRO A 327 -8.92 29.98 -54.65
C PRO A 327 -9.02 30.07 -56.19
N GLU A 328 -8.61 29.00 -56.88
CA GLU A 328 -8.58 28.94 -58.35
C GLU A 328 -9.98 28.75 -58.99
N LYS A 329 -10.97 28.26 -58.20
CA LYS A 329 -12.37 28.14 -58.63
C LYS A 329 -13.15 29.42 -58.35
N GLN A 330 -12.94 30.44 -59.18
CA GLN A 330 -13.74 31.65 -59.20
C GLN A 330 -14.94 31.46 -60.12
N ASP A 331 -16.10 31.13 -59.55
CA ASP A 331 -17.38 31.03 -60.25
C ASP A 331 -18.24 32.29 -60.09
N GLY A 332 -17.65 33.37 -59.61
CA GLY A 332 -18.34 34.67 -59.47
C GLY A 332 -19.32 34.77 -58.33
N THR A 333 -19.57 33.70 -57.54
CA THR A 333 -20.51 33.73 -56.41
C THR A 333 -19.84 34.36 -55.18
N PRO A 334 -20.38 35.43 -54.60
CA PRO A 334 -19.82 36.03 -53.39
C PRO A 334 -19.79 35.04 -52.21
N ILE A 335 -18.71 35.03 -51.43
CA ILE A 335 -18.52 34.13 -50.25
C ILE A 335 -19.69 34.24 -49.27
N ARG A 336 -20.30 35.41 -49.15
CA ARG A 336 -21.50 35.66 -48.27
C ARG A 336 -22.76 34.89 -48.71
N GLU A 337 -22.90 34.57 -49.97
CA GLU A 337 -24.04 33.82 -50.52
C GLU A 337 -23.86 32.30 -50.34
N LEU A 338 -22.63 31.83 -50.13
CA LEU A 338 -22.29 30.42 -49.97
C LEU A 338 -22.48 29.91 -48.55
N SER A 339 -22.82 30.77 -47.59
CA SER A 339 -22.92 30.42 -46.14
C SER A 339 -21.70 29.67 -45.59
N LEU A 340 -20.48 29.89 -46.19
CA LEU A 340 -19.23 29.30 -45.79
C LEU A 340 -18.56 30.16 -44.71
N ILE A 341 -18.07 29.55 -43.67
CA ILE A 341 -17.23 30.22 -42.66
C ILE A 341 -15.86 30.45 -43.32
N ALA A 342 -15.40 31.69 -43.32
CA ALA A 342 -14.05 31.99 -43.82
C ALA A 342 -13.02 31.27 -42.92
N PHE A 343 -12.06 30.61 -43.58
CA PHE A 343 -10.97 29.90 -42.83
C PHE A 343 -10.13 30.92 -42.05
N PRO A 344 -10.11 30.84 -40.68
CA PRO A 344 -9.49 31.88 -39.87
C PRO A 344 -7.99 31.68 -39.78
N ILE A 345 -7.26 31.90 -40.89
CA ILE A 345 -5.83 31.59 -41.03
C ILE A 345 -4.99 32.27 -39.95
N ARG A 346 -5.18 33.57 -39.74
CA ARG A 346 -4.41 34.34 -38.76
C ARG A 346 -4.65 33.80 -37.34
N GLU A 347 -5.90 33.50 -36.99
CA GLU A 347 -6.25 33.01 -35.68
C GLU A 347 -5.58 31.66 -35.37
N LEU A 348 -5.57 30.75 -36.38
CA LEU A 348 -5.07 29.37 -36.20
C LEU A 348 -3.55 29.27 -36.31
N PHE A 349 -2.92 30.04 -37.25
CA PHE A 349 -1.50 29.87 -37.60
C PHE A 349 -0.60 31.00 -37.08
N ASP A 350 -1.14 31.94 -36.30
CA ASP A 350 -0.40 33.02 -35.66
C ASP A 350 -0.80 33.13 -34.18
N VAL A 351 -2.06 33.54 -33.90
CA VAL A 351 -2.48 33.89 -32.52
C VAL A 351 -2.58 32.69 -31.61
N LYS A 352 -3.20 31.58 -32.09
CA LYS A 352 -3.50 30.37 -31.28
C LYS A 352 -2.66 29.16 -31.64
N LEU A 353 -1.68 29.31 -32.50
CA LEU A 353 -0.86 28.19 -32.98
C LEU A 353 -0.20 27.42 -31.80
N GLY A 354 0.31 28.14 -30.83
CA GLY A 354 0.94 27.55 -29.63
C GLY A 354 -0.01 26.88 -28.63
N GLU A 355 -1.33 27.00 -28.85
CA GLU A 355 -2.33 26.31 -28.00
C GLU A 355 -2.62 24.89 -28.47
N PHE A 356 -2.23 24.54 -29.70
CA PHE A 356 -2.40 23.19 -30.25
C PHE A 356 -1.25 22.28 -29.81
N ASP A 357 -1.58 21.03 -29.51
CA ASP A 357 -0.61 19.97 -29.24
C ASP A 357 -0.20 19.24 -30.52
N LEU A 358 -1.12 19.15 -31.51
CA LEU A 358 -0.88 18.47 -32.79
C LEU A 358 -1.60 19.20 -33.90
N ILE A 359 -0.88 19.38 -35.04
CA ILE A 359 -1.42 19.87 -36.31
C ILE A 359 -1.39 18.74 -37.32
N ILE A 360 -2.51 18.44 -37.94
CA ILE A 360 -2.64 17.41 -38.99
C ILE A 360 -3.02 18.09 -40.29
N PHE A 361 -2.19 17.91 -41.32
CA PHE A 361 -2.53 18.25 -42.70
C PHE A 361 -2.87 16.96 -43.44
N ASP A 362 -4.13 16.87 -43.87
CA ASP A 362 -4.67 15.72 -44.58
C ASP A 362 -4.96 16.11 -46.03
N ARG A 363 -4.25 15.51 -47.00
CA ARG A 363 -4.29 15.83 -48.42
C ARG A 363 -4.15 17.34 -48.74
N TYR A 364 -3.40 18.05 -47.92
CA TYR A 364 -3.16 19.47 -48.14
C TYR A 364 -2.18 19.69 -49.27
N SER A 365 -2.43 20.67 -50.11
CA SER A 365 -1.54 21.03 -51.23
C SER A 365 -1.28 22.53 -51.27
N ARG A 366 -0.13 22.92 -51.86
CA ARG A 366 0.27 24.31 -52.02
C ARG A 366 -0.62 25.04 -53.04
N ARG A 367 -1.80 25.50 -52.59
CA ARG A 367 -2.74 26.25 -53.45
C ARG A 367 -2.91 27.71 -53.01
N GLY A 368 -1.99 28.24 -52.20
CA GLY A 368 -2.03 29.64 -51.77
C GLY A 368 -3.11 29.95 -50.70
N VAL A 369 -3.78 28.94 -50.14
CA VAL A 369 -4.77 29.13 -49.08
C VAL A 369 -4.09 29.60 -47.79
N ILE A 370 -3.00 28.95 -47.38
CA ILE A 370 -2.16 29.38 -46.26
C ILE A 370 -0.90 30.03 -46.83
N PRO A 371 -0.66 31.35 -46.58
CA PRO A 371 0.56 32.06 -46.98
C PRO A 371 1.81 31.43 -46.36
N GLN A 372 2.96 31.59 -47.05
CA GLN A 372 4.25 30.96 -46.65
C GLN A 372 4.66 31.36 -45.22
N GLY A 373 4.50 32.63 -44.83
CA GLY A 373 4.87 33.07 -43.49
C GLY A 373 4.13 32.31 -42.33
N TYR A 374 2.88 31.85 -42.57
CA TYR A 374 2.19 31.03 -41.58
C TYR A 374 2.69 29.58 -41.58
N LEU A 375 3.20 29.08 -42.72
CA LEU A 375 3.87 27.77 -42.76
C LEU A 375 5.23 27.82 -42.05
N GLU A 376 5.96 28.96 -42.10
CA GLU A 376 7.16 29.21 -41.30
C GLU A 376 6.83 29.21 -39.79
N ASN A 377 5.67 29.75 -39.39
CA ASN A 377 5.21 29.67 -38.00
C ASN A 377 5.01 28.21 -37.54
N VAL A 378 4.49 27.35 -38.43
CA VAL A 378 4.35 25.90 -38.12
C VAL A 378 5.72 25.24 -37.99
N VAL A 379 6.71 25.58 -38.84
CA VAL A 379 8.08 25.06 -38.65
C VAL A 379 8.65 25.46 -37.29
N ASN A 380 8.50 26.73 -36.92
CA ASN A 380 8.97 27.22 -35.61
C ASN A 380 8.20 26.58 -34.44
N TYR A 381 6.89 26.39 -34.60
CA TYR A 381 6.07 25.70 -33.62
C TYR A 381 6.59 24.28 -33.38
N VAL A 382 6.89 23.52 -34.43
CA VAL A 382 7.45 22.17 -34.33
C VAL A 382 8.82 22.21 -33.64
N ARG A 383 9.74 23.04 -34.09
CA ARG A 383 11.10 23.17 -33.49
C ARG A 383 11.05 23.49 -32.00
N ASN A 384 10.05 24.25 -31.57
CA ASN A 384 9.84 24.63 -30.17
C ASN A 384 9.08 23.57 -29.32
N GLY A 385 8.65 22.48 -29.94
CA GLY A 385 8.05 21.35 -29.18
C GLY A 385 6.67 20.92 -29.63
N GLY A 386 6.06 21.58 -30.64
CA GLY A 386 4.79 21.16 -31.20
C GLY A 386 4.90 19.90 -32.07
N ALA A 387 3.78 19.36 -32.46
CA ALA A 387 3.72 18.16 -33.31
C ALA A 387 3.02 18.43 -34.65
N PHE A 388 3.53 17.80 -35.69
CA PHE A 388 3.00 17.92 -37.04
C PHE A 388 2.85 16.56 -37.71
N LEU A 389 1.71 16.31 -38.33
CA LEU A 389 1.43 15.11 -39.12
C LEU A 389 0.98 15.53 -40.52
N GLU A 390 1.65 15.04 -41.54
CA GLU A 390 1.19 15.11 -42.91
C GLU A 390 0.69 13.74 -43.39
N ALA A 391 -0.60 13.64 -43.71
CA ALA A 391 -1.17 12.51 -44.43
C ALA A 391 -1.23 12.96 -45.93
N THR A 392 -0.32 12.46 -46.74
CA THR A 392 -0.13 12.93 -48.11
C THR A 392 -1.24 12.44 -49.02
N GLY A 393 -1.50 13.24 -50.06
CA GLY A 393 -2.28 12.81 -51.20
C GLY A 393 -1.44 12.87 -52.50
N PRO A 394 -2.03 12.58 -53.68
CA PRO A 394 -1.29 12.59 -54.97
C PRO A 394 -0.58 13.90 -55.27
N SER A 395 -1.10 15.01 -54.74
CA SER A 395 -0.49 16.35 -54.93
C SER A 395 0.91 16.48 -54.34
N PHE A 396 1.29 15.62 -53.38
CA PHE A 396 2.63 15.62 -52.80
C PHE A 396 3.71 15.24 -53.83
N GLY A 397 3.40 14.34 -54.76
CA GLY A 397 4.27 14.01 -55.91
C GLY A 397 4.31 15.06 -57.03
N THR A 398 3.64 16.22 -56.90
CA THR A 398 3.54 17.24 -57.92
C THR A 398 4.27 18.54 -57.54
N PRO A 399 4.35 19.54 -58.42
CA PRO A 399 4.85 20.87 -58.07
C PRO A 399 4.05 21.58 -56.95
N MET A 400 2.86 21.08 -56.62
CA MET A 400 2.02 21.57 -55.50
C MET A 400 2.35 20.93 -54.16
N SER A 401 3.45 20.17 -54.07
CA SER A 401 3.93 19.53 -52.85
C SER A 401 4.19 20.51 -51.71
N LEU A 402 3.84 20.14 -50.52
CA LEU A 402 4.21 20.85 -49.28
C LEU A 402 5.71 20.84 -49.04
N PHE A 403 6.44 19.85 -49.51
CA PHE A 403 7.90 19.82 -49.46
C PHE A 403 8.55 21.06 -50.11
N ARG A 404 7.90 21.68 -51.09
CA ARG A 404 8.35 22.91 -51.76
C ARG A 404 7.89 24.19 -51.03
N THR A 405 7.54 24.10 -49.79
CA THR A 405 7.22 25.21 -48.87
C THR A 405 8.18 25.21 -47.70
N PRO A 406 8.15 26.17 -46.80
CA PRO A 406 8.97 26.12 -45.57
C PRO A 406 8.82 24.81 -44.76
N LEU A 407 7.68 24.12 -44.88
CA LEU A 407 7.49 22.82 -44.21
C LEU A 407 8.47 21.75 -44.70
N GLY A 408 9.03 21.86 -45.89
CA GLY A 408 10.08 20.94 -46.38
C GLY A 408 11.30 20.86 -45.45
N GLU A 409 11.55 21.86 -44.60
CA GLU A 409 12.63 21.83 -43.61
C GLU A 409 12.39 20.86 -42.45
N ILE A 410 11.16 20.45 -42.25
CA ILE A 410 10.76 19.55 -41.17
C ILE A 410 10.15 18.23 -41.65
N LEU A 411 9.81 18.14 -42.95
CA LEU A 411 9.25 16.90 -43.49
C LEU A 411 10.35 15.87 -43.71
N PRO A 412 10.21 14.63 -43.22
CA PRO A 412 11.23 13.60 -43.26
C PRO A 412 11.50 13.08 -44.69
N THR A 413 10.57 13.28 -45.63
CA THR A 413 10.73 12.74 -46.97
C THR A 413 10.58 13.79 -48.08
N GLU A 414 11.33 13.61 -49.19
CA GLU A 414 11.21 14.36 -50.44
C GLU A 414 10.52 13.51 -51.51
N PRO A 415 9.45 14.00 -52.16
CA PRO A 415 8.76 13.25 -53.21
C PRO A 415 9.60 13.09 -54.48
N THR A 416 9.60 11.88 -55.05
CA THR A 416 10.30 11.56 -56.31
C THR A 416 9.57 12.10 -57.56
N GLY A 417 8.29 12.46 -57.40
CA GLY A 417 7.39 12.86 -58.47
C GLY A 417 6.50 11.74 -58.99
N ASN A 418 6.67 10.52 -58.50
CA ASN A 418 5.89 9.35 -58.89
C ASN A 418 4.82 9.07 -57.85
N VAL A 419 3.68 8.54 -58.30
CA VAL A 419 2.57 8.05 -57.47
C VAL A 419 2.19 6.67 -58.00
N ASP A 420 2.33 5.66 -57.18
CA ASP A 420 1.96 4.30 -57.53
C ASP A 420 0.48 4.08 -57.21
N GLU A 421 -0.27 3.52 -58.17
CA GLU A 421 -1.70 3.23 -58.02
C GLU A 421 -1.98 1.72 -58.11
N GLU A 422 -0.96 0.89 -57.84
CA GLU A 422 -1.10 -0.55 -57.73
C GLU A 422 -1.51 -0.98 -56.32
N GLY A 423 -2.14 -2.15 -56.22
CA GLY A 423 -2.59 -2.66 -54.91
C GLY A 423 -1.45 -3.32 -54.15
N PHE A 424 -1.08 -2.80 -52.99
CA PHE A 424 -0.02 -3.31 -52.13
C PHE A 424 -0.53 -3.52 -50.68
N LYS A 425 0.15 -4.35 -49.93
CA LYS A 425 -0.05 -4.50 -48.48
C LYS A 425 1.01 -3.70 -47.72
N PRO A 426 0.61 -2.81 -46.81
CA PRO A 426 1.58 -2.18 -45.91
C PRO A 426 2.32 -3.22 -45.06
N GLU A 427 3.63 -3.08 -44.89
CA GLU A 427 4.49 -3.96 -44.12
C GLU A 427 5.26 -3.20 -43.05
N LEU A 428 5.57 -3.85 -41.92
CA LEU A 428 6.41 -3.27 -40.88
C LEU A 428 7.91 -3.46 -41.19
N THR A 429 8.69 -2.41 -41.03
CA THR A 429 10.15 -2.48 -41.06
C THR A 429 10.72 -3.13 -39.80
N GLY A 430 12.03 -3.40 -39.80
CA GLY A 430 12.72 -3.85 -38.58
C GLY A 430 12.54 -2.90 -37.38
N ASP A 431 12.54 -1.59 -37.64
CA ASP A 431 12.27 -0.58 -36.61
C ASP A 431 10.79 -0.49 -36.29
N GLY A 432 9.91 -0.68 -37.26
CA GLY A 432 8.47 -0.74 -37.06
C GLY A 432 8.03 -1.88 -36.11
N TRP A 433 8.72 -2.99 -36.13
CA TRP A 433 8.47 -4.08 -35.16
C TRP A 433 8.85 -3.76 -33.72
N ARG A 434 9.71 -2.75 -33.50
CA ARG A 434 10.21 -2.35 -32.19
C ARG A 434 9.64 -1.03 -31.69
N HIS A 435 9.17 -0.18 -32.60
CA HIS A 435 8.66 1.14 -32.27
C HIS A 435 7.26 1.05 -31.62
N PRO A 436 6.99 1.70 -30.46
CA PRO A 436 5.72 1.60 -29.75
C PRO A 436 4.46 1.96 -30.57
N VAL A 437 4.62 2.80 -31.58
CA VAL A 437 3.50 3.18 -32.49
C VAL A 437 3.02 1.99 -33.29
N THR A 438 3.94 1.12 -33.76
CA THR A 438 3.63 0.05 -34.70
C THR A 438 3.89 -1.36 -34.15
N ALA A 439 4.62 -1.49 -33.06
CA ALA A 439 4.82 -2.77 -32.38
C ALA A 439 3.48 -3.37 -31.92
N ASP A 440 3.34 -4.65 -32.00
CA ASP A 440 2.16 -5.39 -31.57
C ASP A 440 0.83 -4.89 -32.19
N LEU A 441 0.87 -4.35 -33.41
CA LEU A 441 -0.37 -4.02 -34.13
C LEU A 441 -1.13 -5.33 -34.43
N PRO A 442 -2.47 -5.35 -34.24
CA PRO A 442 -3.28 -6.52 -34.57
C PRO A 442 -3.04 -6.99 -36.00
N ASP A 443 -2.97 -8.31 -36.19
CA ASP A 443 -2.85 -8.97 -37.48
C ASP A 443 -1.59 -8.62 -38.32
N ALA A 444 -0.57 -8.04 -37.68
CA ALA A 444 0.72 -7.74 -38.33
C ALA A 444 1.50 -9.01 -38.74
N GLY A 445 1.18 -10.16 -38.19
CA GLY A 445 1.89 -11.42 -38.44
C GLY A 445 3.18 -11.54 -37.63
N LYS A 446 4.25 -12.00 -38.27
CA LYS A 446 5.60 -12.12 -37.66
C LYS A 446 6.62 -11.38 -38.52
N PRO A 447 7.75 -10.96 -37.94
CA PRO A 447 8.82 -10.33 -38.69
C PRO A 447 9.23 -11.15 -39.93
N GLY A 448 9.22 -10.52 -41.13
CA GLY A 448 9.47 -11.16 -42.39
C GLY A 448 8.31 -11.95 -43.01
N GLY A 449 7.15 -11.95 -42.37
CA GLY A 449 5.92 -12.53 -42.91
C GLY A 449 4.99 -11.44 -43.47
N GLU A 450 4.11 -11.86 -44.39
CA GLU A 450 3.08 -10.97 -44.93
C GLU A 450 1.96 -10.73 -43.91
N PRO A 451 1.56 -9.46 -43.66
CA PRO A 451 0.46 -9.15 -42.73
C PRO A 451 -0.89 -9.58 -43.33
N SER A 452 -1.86 -9.87 -42.43
CA SER A 452 -3.23 -10.22 -42.85
C SER A 452 -4.07 -8.99 -43.26
N TRP A 453 -3.46 -7.82 -43.31
CA TRP A 453 -4.14 -6.55 -43.60
C TRP A 453 -4.62 -6.46 -45.05
N GLY A 454 -5.71 -5.70 -45.26
CA GLY A 454 -6.22 -5.37 -46.58
C GLY A 454 -5.28 -4.41 -47.32
N ARG A 455 -5.30 -4.49 -48.67
CA ARG A 455 -4.45 -3.68 -49.54
C ARG A 455 -4.86 -2.23 -49.58
N TRP A 456 -3.84 -1.36 -49.85
CA TRP A 456 -4.01 0.02 -50.27
C TRP A 456 -3.71 0.11 -51.76
N PHE A 457 -4.20 1.14 -52.45
CA PHE A 457 -4.14 1.27 -53.90
C PHE A 457 -3.50 2.59 -54.35
N ARG A 458 -2.82 3.28 -53.45
CA ARG A 458 -2.09 4.49 -53.78
C ARG A 458 -1.00 4.75 -52.77
N GLN A 459 0.19 5.01 -53.29
CA GLN A 459 1.33 5.46 -52.51
C GLN A 459 2.09 6.57 -53.27
N VAL A 460 2.55 7.58 -52.55
CA VAL A 460 3.45 8.60 -53.09
C VAL A 460 4.88 8.17 -52.83
N ASN A 461 5.69 8.01 -53.89
CA ASN A 461 7.07 7.60 -53.77
C ASN A 461 7.94 8.75 -53.30
N ALA A 462 8.80 8.50 -52.32
CA ALA A 462 9.61 9.53 -51.71
C ALA A 462 10.94 8.98 -51.18
N HIS A 463 11.98 9.84 -51.19
CA HIS A 463 13.25 9.54 -50.54
C HIS A 463 13.24 10.04 -49.11
N VAL A 464 13.70 9.21 -48.17
CA VAL A 464 13.85 9.57 -46.75
C VAL A 464 15.16 10.34 -46.59
N HIS A 465 15.09 11.59 -46.11
CA HIS A 465 16.24 12.40 -45.74
C HIS A 465 16.67 12.24 -44.31
N HIS A 466 15.69 12.13 -43.43
CA HIS A 466 15.89 11.97 -41.99
C HIS A 466 14.68 11.25 -41.36
N GLY A 467 14.83 10.83 -40.12
CA GLY A 467 13.78 10.09 -39.42
C GLY A 467 13.85 8.58 -39.60
N THR A 468 12.88 7.88 -39.04
CA THR A 468 12.81 6.42 -39.00
C THR A 468 11.59 5.94 -39.79
N THR A 469 11.79 5.06 -40.76
CA THR A 469 10.70 4.42 -41.50
C THR A 469 10.14 3.25 -40.70
N LEU A 470 8.88 3.33 -40.30
CA LEU A 470 8.20 2.28 -39.55
C LEU A 470 7.41 1.31 -40.42
N MET A 471 6.88 1.82 -41.54
CA MET A 471 6.12 1.01 -42.49
C MET A 471 6.57 1.27 -43.90
N THR A 472 6.58 0.25 -44.70
CA THR A 472 6.83 0.30 -46.15
C THR A 472 5.59 -0.18 -46.92
N GLY A 473 5.49 0.25 -48.13
CA GLY A 473 4.46 -0.18 -49.07
C GLY A 473 5.00 -0.90 -50.28
N ASP A 474 4.54 -0.51 -51.48
CA ASP A 474 4.94 -1.14 -52.73
C ASP A 474 6.45 -1.04 -52.96
N HIS A 475 7.05 -2.13 -53.43
CA HIS A 475 8.49 -2.26 -53.67
C HIS A 475 9.43 -1.83 -52.54
N GLY A 476 8.92 -1.82 -51.29
CA GLY A 476 9.70 -1.39 -50.12
C GLY A 476 9.83 0.13 -49.96
N GLU A 477 9.09 0.91 -50.73
CA GLU A 477 9.03 2.36 -50.61
C GLU A 477 8.49 2.80 -49.26
N PRO A 478 9.00 3.90 -48.65
CA PRO A 478 8.57 4.35 -47.33
C PRO A 478 7.09 4.73 -47.34
N LEU A 479 6.34 4.28 -46.30
CA LEU A 479 4.93 4.54 -46.18
C LEU A 479 4.60 5.37 -44.95
N LEU A 480 5.20 5.06 -43.81
CA LEU A 480 5.08 5.81 -42.54
C LEU A 480 6.48 6.13 -42.04
N VAL A 481 6.81 7.41 -41.94
CA VAL A 481 8.09 7.91 -41.45
C VAL A 481 7.86 8.85 -40.28
N LEU A 482 8.59 8.63 -39.21
CA LEU A 482 8.56 9.46 -37.99
C LEU A 482 9.90 10.14 -37.77
N ASP A 483 9.87 11.34 -37.21
CA ASP A 483 11.09 12.07 -36.88
C ASP A 483 10.93 13.01 -35.69
N ARG A 484 12.07 13.39 -35.10
CA ARG A 484 12.19 14.35 -34.01
C ARG A 484 12.93 15.60 -34.49
N ILE A 485 12.24 16.73 -34.57
CA ILE A 485 12.79 17.99 -35.04
C ILE A 485 12.88 19.00 -33.91
N GLY A 486 14.09 19.30 -33.47
CA GLY A 486 14.31 20.15 -32.30
C GLY A 486 13.68 19.52 -31.05
N LYS A 487 12.71 20.21 -30.47
CA LYS A 487 11.92 19.67 -29.34
C LYS A 487 10.60 19.03 -29.76
N GLY A 488 10.25 19.10 -31.04
CA GLY A 488 8.98 18.62 -31.58
C GLY A 488 9.08 17.27 -32.28
N ARG A 489 7.93 16.81 -32.79
CA ARG A 489 7.78 15.53 -33.47
C ARG A 489 7.06 15.72 -34.81
N VAL A 490 7.50 15.00 -35.82
CA VAL A 490 6.89 15.00 -37.14
C VAL A 490 6.58 13.57 -37.55
N ALA A 491 5.45 13.40 -38.20
CA ALA A 491 5.09 12.15 -38.86
C ALA A 491 4.64 12.43 -40.28
N GLN A 492 4.98 11.55 -41.19
CA GLN A 492 4.53 11.62 -42.58
C GLN A 492 3.99 10.26 -43.00
N LEU A 493 2.75 10.24 -43.47
CA LEU A 493 2.09 9.08 -44.06
C LEU A 493 1.95 9.28 -45.54
N LEU A 494 2.65 8.48 -46.33
CA LEU A 494 2.79 8.65 -47.80
C LEU A 494 1.65 7.99 -48.59
N SER A 495 0.46 7.96 -48.01
CA SER A 495 -0.77 7.49 -48.64
C SER A 495 -2.01 8.12 -48.02
N ASP A 496 -3.03 8.29 -48.81
CA ASP A 496 -4.37 8.73 -48.38
C ASP A 496 -5.38 7.56 -48.26
N GLN A 497 -4.90 6.30 -48.33
CA GLN A 497 -5.77 5.13 -48.48
C GLN A 497 -6.11 4.39 -47.17
N MET A 498 -5.61 4.85 -46.00
CA MET A 498 -5.84 4.21 -44.71
C MET A 498 -7.33 4.03 -44.39
N TRP A 499 -8.21 4.85 -44.95
CA TRP A 499 -9.66 4.74 -44.77
C TRP A 499 -10.25 3.41 -45.28
N LEU A 500 -9.58 2.71 -46.19
CA LEU A 500 -9.98 1.39 -46.68
C LEU A 500 -10.00 0.38 -45.53
N TRP A 501 -9.03 0.45 -44.64
CA TRP A 501 -9.01 -0.39 -43.44
C TRP A 501 -10.19 -0.11 -42.51
N ALA A 502 -10.56 1.16 -42.34
CA ALA A 502 -11.72 1.52 -41.54
C ALA A 502 -13.06 1.00 -42.10
N ARG A 503 -13.10 0.73 -43.42
CA ARG A 503 -14.28 0.13 -44.08
C ARG A 503 -14.26 -1.40 -44.13
N GLY A 504 -13.23 -2.03 -43.57
CA GLY A 504 -13.09 -3.48 -43.61
C GLY A 504 -12.76 -4.06 -44.98
N PHE A 505 -12.21 -3.24 -45.89
CA PHE A 505 -11.83 -3.70 -47.22
C PHE A 505 -10.78 -4.80 -47.13
N GLU A 506 -11.01 -5.93 -47.81
CA GLU A 506 -10.16 -7.15 -47.77
C GLU A 506 -9.80 -7.60 -46.35
N GLY A 507 -10.73 -7.47 -45.41
CA GLY A 507 -10.50 -7.79 -43.98
C GLY A 507 -10.13 -6.57 -43.12
N GLY A 508 -9.84 -5.42 -43.76
CA GLY A 508 -9.48 -4.20 -43.02
C GLY A 508 -8.02 -4.22 -42.51
N GLY A 509 -7.78 -3.51 -41.41
CA GLY A 509 -6.49 -3.42 -40.76
C GLY A 509 -6.56 -2.60 -39.47
N PRO A 510 -5.46 -2.43 -38.73
CA PRO A 510 -5.42 -1.81 -37.39
C PRO A 510 -5.47 -0.29 -37.43
N GLN A 511 -6.29 0.30 -38.33
CA GLN A 511 -6.32 1.73 -38.60
C GLN A 511 -6.56 2.58 -37.35
N ALA A 512 -7.56 2.20 -36.54
CA ALA A 512 -7.92 2.97 -35.35
C ALA A 512 -6.78 2.96 -34.31
N GLU A 513 -6.18 1.82 -34.12
CA GLU A 513 -5.06 1.65 -33.16
C GLU A 513 -3.80 2.38 -33.65
N LEU A 514 -3.46 2.25 -34.94
CA LEU A 514 -2.31 2.93 -35.52
C LEU A 514 -2.46 4.45 -35.42
N LEU A 515 -3.62 5.01 -35.81
CA LEU A 515 -3.84 6.45 -35.75
C LEU A 515 -3.87 6.99 -34.32
N ARG A 516 -4.45 6.23 -33.40
CA ARG A 516 -4.46 6.61 -31.98
C ARG A 516 -3.02 6.64 -31.43
N ARG A 517 -2.24 5.59 -31.63
CA ARG A 517 -0.86 5.53 -31.18
C ARG A 517 0.00 6.61 -31.85
N LEU A 518 -0.19 6.84 -33.14
CA LEU A 518 0.53 7.88 -33.88
C LEU A 518 0.24 9.28 -33.33
N ALA A 519 -1.03 9.61 -33.12
CA ALA A 519 -1.43 10.88 -32.53
C ALA A 519 -0.86 11.06 -31.11
N TYR A 520 -0.97 10.04 -30.27
CA TYR A 520 -0.45 10.08 -28.90
C TYR A 520 1.09 10.16 -28.87
N TRP A 521 1.80 9.43 -29.74
CA TRP A 521 3.24 9.58 -29.85
C TRP A 521 3.61 11.00 -30.23
N LEU A 522 2.94 11.58 -31.23
CA LEU A 522 3.17 12.96 -31.66
C LEU A 522 2.96 13.95 -30.51
N MET A 523 1.94 13.74 -29.69
CA MET A 523 1.62 14.57 -28.52
C MET A 523 2.46 14.22 -27.27
N LYS A 524 3.50 13.37 -27.41
CA LYS A 524 4.48 13.01 -26.36
C LYS A 524 3.86 12.29 -25.17
N GLU A 525 2.94 11.35 -25.43
CA GLU A 525 2.46 10.48 -24.37
C GLU A 525 3.59 9.54 -23.89
N PRO A 526 3.84 9.47 -22.55
CA PRO A 526 4.97 8.72 -22.01
C PRO A 526 4.96 7.24 -22.35
N ASP A 527 3.75 6.64 -22.54
CA ASP A 527 3.61 5.23 -22.86
C ASP A 527 4.10 4.84 -24.25
N LEU A 528 4.30 5.81 -25.12
CA LEU A 528 4.73 5.62 -26.50
C LEU A 528 6.15 6.15 -26.78
N GLU A 529 6.93 6.43 -25.74
CA GLU A 529 8.35 6.77 -25.90
C GLU A 529 9.13 5.55 -26.43
N GLU A 530 9.99 5.80 -27.44
CA GLU A 530 10.78 4.74 -28.11
C GLU A 530 11.82 4.12 -27.17
N ASN A 531 12.28 4.94 -26.26
CA ASN A 531 13.28 4.57 -25.29
C ASN A 531 12.77 4.94 -23.91
N ASP A 532 12.38 3.97 -23.13
CA ASP A 532 11.80 4.15 -21.80
C ASP A 532 12.34 3.11 -20.81
N LEU A 533 12.37 3.47 -19.53
CA LEU A 533 12.73 2.59 -18.43
C LEU A 533 11.66 2.72 -17.35
N ARG A 534 11.00 1.63 -17.02
CA ARG A 534 9.96 1.58 -16.00
C ARG A 534 10.32 0.58 -14.92
N ALA A 535 9.92 0.91 -13.72
CA ALA A 535 10.04 0.04 -12.57
C ALA A 535 8.71 0.06 -11.79
N THR A 536 8.18 -1.11 -11.51
CA THR A 536 6.96 -1.29 -10.69
C THR A 536 7.20 -2.38 -9.69
N ILE A 537 6.57 -2.28 -8.51
CA ILE A 537 6.62 -3.33 -7.50
C ILE A 537 5.24 -3.98 -7.41
N ASP A 538 5.24 -5.30 -7.52
CA ASP A 538 4.07 -6.16 -7.34
C ASP A 538 4.40 -7.21 -6.27
N GLY A 539 3.74 -7.09 -5.12
CA GLY A 539 4.05 -7.90 -3.96
C GLY A 539 5.49 -7.67 -3.46
N ASP A 540 6.31 -8.72 -3.53
CA ASP A 540 7.73 -8.73 -3.16
C ASP A 540 8.67 -8.72 -4.37
N HIS A 541 8.17 -8.38 -5.56
CA HIS A 541 8.94 -8.37 -6.79
C HIS A 541 9.01 -6.99 -7.42
N LEU A 542 10.22 -6.50 -7.65
CA LEU A 542 10.49 -5.34 -8.50
C LEU A 542 10.52 -5.84 -9.96
N LEU A 543 9.54 -5.42 -10.74
CA LEU A 543 9.50 -5.65 -12.19
C LEU A 543 10.11 -4.44 -12.90
N VAL A 544 11.13 -4.68 -13.69
CA VAL A 544 11.79 -3.66 -14.53
C VAL A 544 11.50 -3.95 -15.98
N THR A 545 11.01 -2.94 -16.70
CA THR A 545 10.76 -2.99 -18.14
C THR A 545 11.55 -1.89 -18.83
N ARG A 546 12.38 -2.25 -19.81
CA ARG A 546 13.08 -1.32 -20.67
C ARG A 546 12.53 -1.43 -22.09
N GLN A 547 12.15 -0.31 -22.68
CA GLN A 547 11.83 -0.17 -24.10
C GLN A 547 13.05 0.41 -24.82
N SER A 548 13.46 -0.15 -25.98
CA SER A 548 14.54 0.38 -26.80
C SER A 548 14.39 0.01 -28.26
N LEU A 549 14.66 0.95 -29.16
CA LEU A 549 14.72 0.66 -30.61
C LEU A 549 15.96 -0.16 -30.98
N GLU A 550 17.09 0.08 -30.30
CA GLU A 550 18.30 -0.70 -30.49
C GLU A 550 18.33 -1.88 -29.50
N PRO A 551 18.79 -3.06 -29.91
CA PRO A 551 19.05 -4.15 -28.99
C PRO A 551 20.07 -3.70 -27.95
N ASP A 552 19.70 -3.70 -26.68
CA ASP A 552 20.58 -3.34 -25.58
C ASP A 552 20.54 -4.46 -24.52
N ASP A 553 21.63 -5.23 -24.46
CA ASP A 553 21.83 -6.33 -23.53
C ASP A 553 22.49 -5.89 -22.19
N LYS A 554 22.75 -4.58 -22.04
CA LYS A 554 23.38 -4.06 -20.82
C LYS A 554 22.45 -4.27 -19.62
N PRO A 555 23.00 -4.74 -18.51
CA PRO A 555 22.22 -4.86 -17.29
C PRO A 555 21.85 -3.46 -16.76
N VAL A 556 20.75 -3.38 -16.04
CA VAL A 556 20.37 -2.18 -15.30
C VAL A 556 20.91 -2.26 -13.87
N THR A 557 21.24 -1.12 -13.29
CA THR A 557 21.65 -0.99 -11.89
C THR A 557 20.43 -0.69 -11.05
N VAL A 558 20.18 -1.53 -10.04
CA VAL A 558 19.14 -1.32 -9.05
C VAL A 558 19.78 -0.88 -7.74
N THR A 559 19.39 0.29 -7.24
CA THR A 559 19.80 0.80 -5.92
C THR A 559 18.65 0.64 -4.95
N ALA A 560 18.88 -0.10 -3.88
CA ALA A 560 17.92 -0.33 -2.79
C ALA A 560 17.83 0.91 -1.86
N PRO A 561 16.81 0.99 -0.97
CA PRO A 561 16.63 2.12 -0.06
C PRO A 561 17.81 2.40 0.87
N ASP A 562 18.58 1.36 1.26
CA ASP A 562 19.79 1.47 2.07
C ASP A 562 21.02 1.95 1.27
N GLY A 563 20.90 2.13 -0.06
CA GLY A 563 21.96 2.54 -0.95
C GLY A 563 22.77 1.37 -1.52
N THR A 564 22.48 0.12 -1.18
CA THR A 564 23.11 -1.05 -1.80
C THR A 564 22.74 -1.13 -3.28
N THR A 565 23.70 -1.48 -4.12
CA THR A 565 23.50 -1.58 -5.57
C THR A 565 23.61 -3.02 -6.03
N SER A 566 22.69 -3.43 -6.89
CA SER A 566 22.68 -4.73 -7.56
C SER A 566 22.54 -4.56 -9.07
N SER A 567 23.03 -5.52 -9.83
CA SER A 567 22.95 -5.53 -11.29
C SER A 567 21.87 -6.53 -11.73
N LEU A 568 20.88 -6.06 -12.49
CA LEU A 568 19.79 -6.87 -13.01
C LEU A 568 19.91 -7.01 -14.52
N LYS A 569 20.03 -8.24 -15.02
CA LYS A 569 19.92 -8.55 -16.44
C LYS A 569 18.45 -8.59 -16.87
N LEU A 570 18.16 -7.95 -18.00
CA LEU A 570 16.84 -7.96 -18.60
C LEU A 570 16.79 -9.02 -19.72
N ALA A 571 15.72 -9.80 -19.76
CA ALA A 571 15.45 -10.74 -20.82
C ALA A 571 14.72 -10.05 -21.97
N PRO A 572 15.19 -10.16 -23.23
CA PRO A 572 14.54 -9.55 -24.39
C PRO A 572 13.17 -10.18 -24.62
N GLN A 573 12.20 -9.38 -25.02
CA GLN A 573 10.86 -9.72 -25.43
C GLN A 573 10.52 -9.11 -26.80
N ASP A 574 9.38 -9.48 -27.37
CA ASP A 574 8.90 -8.87 -28.60
C ASP A 574 8.58 -7.39 -28.43
N GLY A 575 8.56 -6.63 -29.53
CA GLY A 575 8.23 -5.21 -29.54
C GLY A 575 9.31 -4.27 -28.97
N GLY A 576 10.59 -4.68 -28.95
CA GLY A 576 11.70 -3.87 -28.46
C GLY A 576 11.73 -3.74 -26.93
N ARG A 577 11.00 -4.60 -26.21
CA ARG A 577 10.95 -4.66 -24.76
C ARG A 577 11.97 -5.63 -24.19
N SER A 578 12.47 -5.32 -23.02
CA SER A 578 13.27 -6.23 -22.21
C SER A 578 12.77 -6.14 -20.75
N THR A 579 12.57 -7.30 -20.09
CA THR A 579 12.03 -7.33 -18.74
C THR A 579 12.94 -8.12 -17.80
N GLY A 580 12.93 -7.74 -16.53
CA GLY A 580 13.65 -8.46 -15.48
C GLY A 580 12.94 -8.27 -14.14
N THR A 581 13.11 -9.25 -13.26
CA THR A 581 12.53 -9.22 -11.91
C THR A 581 13.61 -9.35 -10.85
N LEU A 582 13.45 -8.62 -9.75
CA LEU A 582 14.31 -8.69 -8.57
C LEU A 582 13.43 -8.81 -7.32
N THR A 583 13.78 -9.71 -6.40
CA THR A 583 13.06 -9.81 -5.12
C THR A 583 13.37 -8.61 -4.24
N VAL A 584 12.32 -7.98 -3.72
CA VAL A 584 12.37 -6.82 -2.82
C VAL A 584 12.51 -7.32 -1.39
N THR A 585 13.55 -6.91 -0.71
CA THR A 585 13.85 -7.32 0.67
C THR A 585 13.65 -6.21 1.69
N GLN A 586 13.59 -4.96 1.22
CA GLN A 586 13.49 -3.76 2.06
C GLN A 586 12.33 -2.89 1.62
N MET A 587 11.67 -2.25 2.57
CA MET A 587 10.68 -1.21 2.28
C MET A 587 11.38 0.11 1.94
N GLY A 588 10.78 0.89 1.04
CA GLY A 588 11.27 2.19 0.62
C GLY A 588 11.38 2.34 -0.89
N LEU A 589 12.11 3.35 -1.33
CA LEU A 589 12.23 3.72 -2.74
C LEU A 589 13.41 3.02 -3.41
N TYR A 590 13.12 2.21 -4.41
CA TYR A 590 14.08 1.57 -5.29
C TYR A 590 14.33 2.46 -6.51
N ARG A 591 15.60 2.62 -6.85
CA ARG A 591 16.03 3.37 -8.04
C ARG A 591 16.65 2.42 -9.04
N VAL A 592 16.13 2.42 -10.26
CA VAL A 592 16.66 1.61 -11.37
C VAL A 592 17.25 2.54 -12.41
N SER A 593 18.48 2.29 -12.85
CA SER A 593 19.15 3.10 -13.87
C SER A 593 19.80 2.23 -14.95
N ASP A 594 19.66 2.64 -16.21
CA ASP A 594 20.37 2.08 -17.37
C ASP A 594 21.64 2.87 -17.71
N GLY A 595 21.99 3.89 -16.91
CA GLY A 595 23.10 4.82 -17.12
C GLY A 595 22.69 6.11 -17.81
N THR A 596 21.55 6.15 -18.51
CA THR A 596 20.99 7.34 -19.19
C THR A 596 19.65 7.75 -18.59
N ARG A 597 18.87 6.77 -18.12
CA ARG A 597 17.52 6.96 -17.55
C ARG A 597 17.46 6.39 -16.16
N THR A 598 16.51 6.91 -15.40
CA THR A 598 16.24 6.45 -14.05
C THR A 598 14.73 6.22 -13.90
N ALA A 599 14.35 5.06 -13.36
CA ALA A 599 13.01 4.75 -12.95
C ALA A 599 12.96 4.55 -11.43
N LEU A 600 11.87 4.91 -10.83
CA LEU A 600 11.65 4.81 -9.38
C LEU A 600 10.46 3.90 -9.11
N ALA A 601 10.61 3.03 -8.11
CA ALA A 601 9.52 2.18 -7.64
C ALA A 601 9.52 2.11 -6.11
N ALA A 602 8.34 2.18 -5.50
CA ALA A 602 8.19 2.17 -4.05
C ALA A 602 7.75 0.80 -3.54
N ALA A 603 8.51 0.25 -2.60
CA ALA A 603 8.17 -0.96 -1.86
C ALA A 603 7.50 -0.58 -0.54
N GLY A 604 6.21 -0.82 -0.43
CA GLY A 604 5.43 -0.40 0.73
C GLY A 604 5.19 1.11 0.78
N PRO A 605 4.79 1.64 1.94
CA PRO A 605 4.54 3.06 2.12
C PRO A 605 5.82 3.88 1.98
N LEU A 606 5.74 5.00 1.26
CA LEU A 606 6.89 5.89 1.01
C LEU A 606 7.39 6.60 2.27
N ASN A 607 6.51 6.82 3.24
CA ASN A 607 6.79 7.47 4.51
C ASN A 607 6.20 6.61 5.64
N PRO A 608 6.86 5.52 6.06
CA PRO A 608 6.32 4.59 7.05
C PRO A 608 6.04 5.29 8.39
N ILE A 609 4.87 5.02 8.98
CA ILE A 609 4.46 5.55 10.29
C ILE A 609 5.47 5.18 11.37
N GLU A 610 6.09 4.02 11.26
CA GLU A 610 7.12 3.51 12.17
C GLU A 610 8.29 4.48 12.37
N PHE A 611 8.68 5.20 11.32
CA PHE A 611 9.75 6.19 11.36
C PHE A 611 9.26 7.61 11.61
N SER A 612 7.95 7.81 11.84
CA SER A 612 7.41 9.15 12.10
C SER A 612 7.95 9.78 13.40
N ASP A 613 8.18 8.98 14.43
CA ASP A 613 8.96 9.32 15.62
C ASP A 613 9.75 8.07 16.02
N VAL A 614 11.06 8.21 16.10
CA VAL A 614 11.97 7.08 16.38
C VAL A 614 12.58 7.16 17.78
N ARG A 615 12.21 8.18 18.55
CA ARG A 615 12.74 8.38 19.91
C ARG A 615 12.13 7.39 20.88
N ALA A 616 12.94 6.79 21.71
CA ALA A 616 12.41 5.95 22.78
C ALA A 616 11.60 6.81 23.77
N THR A 617 10.36 6.41 24.05
CA THR A 617 9.44 7.14 24.92
C THR A 617 8.60 6.24 25.81
N GLN A 618 8.29 6.73 26.99
CA GLN A 618 7.31 6.10 27.88
C GLN A 618 5.88 6.65 27.68
N ASP A 619 5.70 7.77 27.01
CA ASP A 619 4.49 8.57 27.05
C ASP A 619 3.25 7.84 26.54
N LYS A 620 3.38 7.04 25.49
CA LYS A 620 2.26 6.28 24.93
C LYS A 620 1.82 5.13 25.83
N LEU A 621 2.75 4.45 26.49
CA LEU A 621 2.49 3.24 27.27
C LEU A 621 2.25 3.52 28.76
N ALA A 622 2.86 4.58 29.33
CA ALA A 622 2.76 4.91 30.74
C ALA A 622 1.32 4.98 31.31
N PRO A 623 0.33 5.51 30.59
CA PRO A 623 -1.04 5.54 31.09
C PRO A 623 -1.62 4.12 31.32
N VAL A 624 -1.44 3.20 30.38
CA VAL A 624 -1.94 1.81 30.48
C VAL A 624 -1.13 1.02 31.50
N VAL A 625 0.18 1.20 31.53
CA VAL A 625 1.09 0.58 32.51
C VAL A 625 0.69 0.98 33.93
N THR A 626 0.50 2.26 34.19
CA THR A 626 0.09 2.77 35.50
C THR A 626 -1.29 2.25 35.91
N ALA A 627 -2.24 2.25 34.97
CA ALA A 627 -3.60 1.75 35.26
C ALA A 627 -3.64 0.25 35.54
N SER A 628 -2.72 -0.54 34.96
CA SER A 628 -2.60 -1.98 35.21
C SER A 628 -1.85 -2.31 36.51
N GLY A 629 -1.20 -1.31 37.14
CA GLY A 629 -0.33 -1.48 38.31
C GLY A 629 1.11 -1.90 37.94
N GLY A 630 1.51 -1.84 36.67
CA GLY A 630 2.85 -2.19 36.23
C GLY A 630 3.86 -1.04 36.38
N GLY A 631 5.07 -1.24 35.83
CA GLY A 631 6.16 -0.28 35.86
C GLY A 631 6.83 -0.13 34.49
N VAL A 632 7.39 1.06 34.25
CA VAL A 632 8.22 1.37 33.08
C VAL A 632 9.67 1.44 33.54
N PHE A 633 10.57 0.76 32.84
CA PHE A 633 11.99 0.66 33.16
C PHE A 633 12.83 0.86 31.90
N TRP A 634 13.96 1.57 32.02
CA TRP A 634 14.90 1.70 30.93
C TRP A 634 15.94 0.57 30.99
N ILE A 635 16.13 -0.15 29.89
CA ILE A 635 17.15 -1.23 29.80
C ILE A 635 18.54 -0.66 30.06
N ALA A 636 18.78 0.59 29.68
CA ALA A 636 20.04 1.29 29.93
C ALA A 636 20.40 1.44 31.42
N ASP A 637 19.39 1.47 32.33
CA ASP A 637 19.59 1.54 33.78
C ASP A 637 19.75 0.14 34.41
N GLY A 638 19.66 -0.92 33.61
CA GLY A 638 19.71 -2.32 34.01
C GLY A 638 18.33 -3.00 34.04
N ILE A 639 18.35 -4.33 34.04
CA ILE A 639 17.13 -5.14 34.09
C ILE A 639 16.59 -5.17 35.53
N PRO A 640 15.30 -4.77 35.78
CA PRO A 640 14.75 -4.80 37.12
C PRO A 640 14.62 -6.24 37.65
N GLU A 641 14.70 -6.39 38.97
CA GLU A 641 14.48 -7.68 39.62
C GLU A 641 13.04 -8.16 39.42
N ILE A 642 12.87 -9.42 39.04
CA ILE A 642 11.54 -10.04 38.87
C ILE A 642 11.14 -10.73 40.15
N ARG A 643 9.95 -10.41 40.68
CA ARG A 643 9.43 -10.96 41.94
C ARG A 643 8.05 -11.56 41.74
N ARG A 644 7.75 -12.63 42.48
CA ARG A 644 6.35 -13.10 42.66
C ARG A 644 5.69 -12.28 43.75
N VAL A 645 4.47 -11.84 43.48
CA VAL A 645 3.72 -10.95 44.39
C VAL A 645 2.30 -11.48 44.61
N ALA A 646 1.92 -11.64 45.84
CA ALA A 646 0.57 -12.08 46.20
C ALA A 646 -0.49 -11.11 45.68
N SER A 647 -1.66 -11.63 45.32
CA SER A 647 -2.79 -10.85 44.80
C SER A 647 -3.14 -9.66 45.70
N GLY A 648 -3.38 -8.49 45.08
CA GLY A 648 -3.74 -7.26 45.82
C GLY A 648 -2.55 -6.44 46.35
N ARG A 649 -1.32 -6.88 46.17
CA ARG A 649 -0.13 -6.10 46.50
C ARG A 649 0.39 -5.28 45.31
N ALA A 650 1.23 -4.28 45.58
CA ALA A 650 1.90 -3.52 44.53
C ALA A 650 2.72 -4.46 43.67
N THR A 651 2.67 -4.25 42.34
CA THR A 651 3.32 -5.08 41.33
C THR A 651 4.49 -4.39 40.63
N ALA A 652 4.85 -3.18 41.06
CA ALA A 652 6.03 -2.48 40.57
C ALA A 652 6.64 -1.58 41.66
N GLY A 653 7.91 -1.34 41.60
CA GLY A 653 8.67 -0.44 42.46
C GLY A 653 10.00 -0.05 41.87
N ASN A 654 10.81 0.69 42.63
CA ASN A 654 12.11 1.13 42.16
C ASN A 654 13.05 -0.07 41.98
N GLY A 655 13.44 -0.35 40.73
CA GLY A 655 14.34 -1.45 40.37
C GLY A 655 13.77 -2.85 40.43
N TRP A 656 12.45 -3.02 40.56
CA TRP A 656 11.82 -4.34 40.52
C TRP A 656 10.44 -4.32 39.86
N MET A 657 10.06 -5.44 39.26
CA MET A 657 8.76 -5.70 38.66
C MET A 657 8.17 -7.01 39.21
N GLY A 658 6.86 -7.04 39.42
CA GLY A 658 6.17 -8.13 40.08
C GLY A 658 5.17 -8.85 39.20
N LEU A 659 5.22 -10.18 39.23
CA LEU A 659 4.23 -11.06 38.63
C LEU A 659 3.31 -11.56 39.71
N ARG A 660 2.00 -11.54 39.49
CA ARG A 660 0.99 -11.98 40.47
C ARG A 660 1.05 -13.48 40.68
N GLU A 661 0.90 -13.88 41.94
CA GLU A 661 0.55 -15.24 42.32
C GLU A 661 -0.97 -15.33 42.37
N ASN A 662 -1.57 -16.08 41.45
CA ASN A 662 -3.03 -16.12 41.32
C ASN A 662 -3.64 -17.32 42.08
N ASP A 663 -2.82 -18.31 42.47
CA ASP A 663 -3.23 -19.53 43.18
C ASP A 663 -4.43 -20.22 42.50
N ASP A 664 -4.52 -20.19 41.20
CA ASP A 664 -5.61 -20.79 40.43
C ASP A 664 -5.51 -22.33 40.45
N TYR A 665 -6.65 -22.99 40.49
CA TYR A 665 -6.72 -24.45 40.57
C TYR A 665 -7.91 -25.00 39.80
N THR A 666 -7.78 -26.22 39.33
CA THR A 666 -8.92 -27.00 38.83
C THR A 666 -9.31 -28.06 39.84
N ILE A 667 -10.63 -28.29 39.97
CA ILE A 667 -11.16 -29.34 40.83
C ILE A 667 -11.13 -30.66 40.04
N ALA A 668 -10.23 -31.56 40.40
CA ALA A 668 -10.11 -32.86 39.79
C ALA A 668 -11.14 -33.89 40.29
N GLY A 669 -11.64 -33.69 41.50
CA GLY A 669 -12.61 -34.60 42.08
C GLY A 669 -13.04 -34.18 43.49
N PHE A 670 -14.02 -34.87 44.01
CA PHE A 670 -14.52 -34.70 45.35
C PHE A 670 -14.29 -36.00 46.14
N ASN A 671 -13.71 -35.88 47.31
CA ASN A 671 -13.57 -37.01 48.24
C ASN A 671 -14.62 -36.83 49.34
N GLU A 672 -15.65 -37.68 49.32
CA GLU A 672 -16.74 -37.64 50.27
C GLU A 672 -16.46 -38.62 51.39
N THR A 673 -16.43 -38.11 52.64
CA THR A 673 -16.28 -38.94 53.80
C THR A 673 -17.58 -38.81 54.66
N PRO A 674 -18.38 -39.86 54.81
CA PRO A 674 -19.61 -39.79 55.62
C PRO A 674 -19.26 -39.49 57.04
N LEU A 675 -19.91 -38.46 57.66
CA LEU A 675 -19.71 -38.07 59.04
C LEU A 675 -20.30 -39.08 59.97
N LEU A 676 -21.30 -39.82 59.52
CA LEU A 676 -21.98 -40.92 60.30
C LEU A 676 -21.80 -42.24 59.55
N PRO A 677 -20.80 -43.06 59.87
CA PRO A 677 -20.69 -44.39 59.31
C PRO A 677 -21.99 -45.17 59.59
N GLY A 678 -22.64 -45.59 58.48
CA GLY A 678 -24.03 -46.16 58.59
C GLY A 678 -24.18 -47.28 59.62
N ILE A 679 -23.20 -48.18 59.76
CA ILE A 679 -23.16 -49.22 60.69
C ILE A 679 -23.08 -48.69 62.15
N ALA A 680 -22.19 -47.72 62.40
CA ALA A 680 -22.06 -47.15 63.76
C ALA A 680 -23.31 -46.37 64.18
N ALA A 681 -23.87 -45.60 63.24
CA ALA A 681 -25.08 -44.83 63.46
C ALA A 681 -26.32 -45.75 63.71
N LEU A 682 -26.39 -46.85 62.93
CA LEU A 682 -27.45 -47.88 63.15
C LEU A 682 -27.33 -48.55 64.52
N LEU A 683 -26.10 -48.90 64.92
CA LEU A 683 -25.85 -49.48 66.24
C LEU A 683 -26.24 -48.52 67.40
N LEU A 684 -25.95 -47.24 67.25
CA LEU A 684 -26.35 -46.21 68.22
C LEU A 684 -27.87 -46.00 68.28
N ALA A 685 -28.54 -46.03 67.10
CA ALA A 685 -30.01 -45.96 67.04
C ALA A 685 -30.68 -47.17 67.70
N ILE A 686 -30.18 -48.38 67.46
CA ILE A 686 -30.63 -49.61 68.06
C ILE A 686 -30.36 -49.54 69.58
N GLY A 687 -29.18 -49.09 70.00
CA GLY A 687 -28.85 -48.89 71.45
C GLY A 687 -29.77 -47.91 72.12
N ALA A 688 -30.14 -46.81 71.48
CA ALA A 688 -31.12 -45.85 71.98
C ALA A 688 -32.52 -46.42 72.07
N LEU A 689 -32.94 -47.27 71.14
CA LEU A 689 -34.23 -47.99 71.22
C LEU A 689 -34.24 -49.02 72.36
N ILE A 690 -33.16 -49.75 72.54
CA ILE A 690 -33.02 -50.70 73.66
C ILE A 690 -33.03 -49.95 75.00
N ALA A 691 -32.37 -48.81 75.13
CA ALA A 691 -32.38 -47.97 76.30
C ALA A 691 -33.78 -47.38 76.56
N ALA A 692 -34.51 -46.98 75.52
CA ALA A 692 -35.93 -46.57 75.65
C ALA A 692 -36.81 -47.71 76.22
N TRP A 693 -36.67 -48.90 75.65
CA TRP A 693 -37.43 -50.09 76.05
C TRP A 693 -37.11 -50.48 77.47
N ARG A 694 -35.85 -50.49 77.90
CA ARG A 694 -35.47 -50.80 79.31
C ARG A 694 -36.03 -49.80 80.32
N ARG A 695 -36.16 -48.50 79.90
CA ARG A 695 -36.78 -47.49 80.82
C ARG A 695 -38.30 -47.53 80.85
N GLU A 696 -38.94 -48.08 79.83
CA GLU A 696 -40.39 -48.31 79.82
C GLU A 696 -40.81 -49.56 80.59
N GLY A 697 -39.94 -50.56 80.62
CA GLY A 697 -40.23 -51.81 81.38
C GLY A 697 -39.87 -51.80 82.85
N ARG A 698 -39.38 -50.65 83.34
CA ARG A 698 -39.21 -50.35 84.82
C ARG A 698 -40.14 -49.19 85.12
#